data_8acccf84db106f35b7571996b5ea78e4
#
_entry.id   8acccf84db106f35b7571996b5ea78e4
#
_cell.length_a   1.000
_cell.length_b   1.000
_cell.length_c   1.000
_cell.angle_alpha   90.00
_cell.angle_beta   90.00
_cell.angle_gamma   90.00
#
_symmetry.space_group_name_H-M   'P 1'
#
loop_
_entity.id
_entity.type
_entity.pdbx_description
1 polymer ?
#
loop_
_entity_poly.entity_id
_entity_poly.type
_entity_poly.pdbx_seq_one_letter_code
_entity_poly.pdbx_strand_id
1 'polypeptide(L)'
;MKSLPLLLACCMLAALPHTHAQQPGVCDQTILIPEAEKRYATGNFDEVLSQLLPCIESGFNEDGKVQAYKTIIKTYLAIDSVQQARTSILRILEINPAFEPDFSASEQFKVLVQEMKDLQEQIIQITSVSKKAENLLQVPATVMVITEKDIEQRGYQSLEQMLHDLPGFDIAKGNGPGYSYFYQRGYRAVANDRTLLLIDGVEENDLVSNNIPISRQYPISDIERVEVIYGPASTLYGANAFAGVINVITKSHKSIIGLTKKLEVKGQARHGTWNSSFVDGIITGKTKDLAFSVTGRYFRSDEMNLSQMYPTWNYDARTPADYEGVLAISGKDANGNFLAQNYLNSSGLLTKHPGSNLFDITYSGAQASEIKLSPEGVQKAALLDNQQVFEGKINGEPIGFNNDSRDWFMRAKLEFKELTLSFYSWRTDEGATPWYTNKSRLSAPNFSRWITTNTAFSSIYTKIFSEKLQVLNISSFKIHEIDGGTNLASYSGYYNARYTLLDLANGRLPTTTTQYNYRYSNQIRNELRVFWTPTPKLDISSGLEVRASYIQGDYIRSALPFPDETGYIVDSIVGGNNYRSYDIGLYSQLTYQPLSYLKLVAGLRLDDNRIRNNGGYGTVLNPRLAAIYTKGKFIFKGIYATAFKDASNLQKYGTAPDRRLNNPTLLPERVQNTEVSVNMRLSKEFSISAVAYNAEYSNVIGTAQVQLPNGTFTNQFQPIGKQSIWGVQGEASYRVDRFNAWGNFTVTNPKDQENDLRISDIADFMCNVGANYEVTPKLNVNLSGNYVGARKTGAGTSGSRNPITRFDPYLIMDAALTYQNILQGLSLQLTVNNLFNTEYFFPGIREADNRTFASQLPQERRAISVGMLVHLR
;
A
#
# COMPACT_ATOMS: atom_id res chain seq x y z
N MET A 1 21.08 -30.61 0.90
CA MET A 1 22.05 -29.94 0.01
C MET A 1 22.51 -30.92 -1.08
N LYS A 2 21.77 -31.00 -2.19
CA LYS A 2 22.18 -31.63 -3.48
C LYS A 2 20.96 -31.59 -4.38
N SER A 3 20.85 -30.55 -5.25
CA SER A 3 20.10 -30.45 -6.50
C SER A 3 19.80 -28.99 -6.86
N LEU A 4 20.85 -28.19 -7.06
CA LEU A 4 20.68 -26.78 -7.48
C LEU A 4 21.55 -26.40 -8.70
N PRO A 5 21.74 -27.24 -9.72
CA PRO A 5 22.39 -26.74 -10.93
C PRO A 5 21.56 -26.75 -12.22
N LEU A 6 20.28 -27.12 -12.21
CA LEU A 6 19.57 -27.28 -13.49
C LEU A 6 18.69 -26.07 -13.92
N LEU A 7 18.44 -25.09 -13.08
CA LEU A 7 17.63 -23.91 -13.45
C LEU A 7 18.44 -22.70 -13.94
N LEU A 8 19.74 -22.66 -13.72
CA LEU A 8 20.60 -21.59 -14.25
C LEU A 8 21.06 -21.82 -15.70
N ALA A 9 20.96 -23.05 -16.22
CA ALA A 9 21.42 -23.39 -17.56
C ALA A 9 20.48 -22.95 -18.70
N CYS A 10 19.20 -22.68 -18.44
CA CYS A 10 18.27 -22.22 -19.48
C CYS A 10 18.37 -20.74 -19.82
N CYS A 11 19.03 -19.93 -19.02
CA CYS A 11 19.15 -18.48 -19.30
C CYS A 11 20.39 -18.09 -20.10
N MET A 12 21.30 -19.01 -20.40
CA MET A 12 22.57 -18.69 -21.11
C MET A 12 22.65 -19.12 -22.58
N LEU A 13 21.58 -19.64 -23.18
CA LEU A 13 21.64 -20.18 -24.55
C LEU A 13 21.00 -19.29 -25.63
N ALA A 14 20.97 -17.96 -25.43
CA ALA A 14 20.48 -17.03 -26.45
C ALA A 14 21.38 -15.82 -26.71
N ALA A 15 22.66 -15.94 -26.54
CA ALA A 15 23.62 -14.89 -26.88
C ALA A 15 24.62 -15.37 -27.92
N LEU A 16 24.17 -15.55 -29.14
CA LEU A 16 25.04 -15.49 -30.31
C LEU A 16 24.82 -14.10 -30.97
N PRO A 17 25.87 -13.27 -31.09
CA PRO A 17 25.76 -12.01 -31.77
C PRO A 17 25.67 -12.28 -33.27
N HIS A 18 24.50 -12.07 -33.85
CA HIS A 18 24.43 -11.84 -35.29
C HIS A 18 24.94 -10.41 -35.53
N THR A 19 26.21 -10.32 -35.86
CA THR A 19 26.79 -9.11 -36.45
C THR A 19 26.17 -8.93 -37.83
N HIS A 20 25.10 -8.13 -37.90
CA HIS A 20 24.78 -7.48 -39.16
C HIS A 20 25.85 -6.42 -39.37
N ALA A 21 26.73 -6.67 -40.31
CA ALA A 21 27.63 -5.66 -40.84
C ALA A 21 26.77 -4.52 -41.42
N GLN A 22 26.67 -3.42 -40.70
CA GLN A 22 26.23 -2.15 -41.23
C GLN A 22 27.22 -1.72 -42.31
N GLN A 23 26.73 -1.40 -43.51
CA GLN A 23 27.52 -0.72 -44.53
C GLN A 23 27.94 0.63 -43.91
N PRO A 24 29.23 0.93 -43.80
CA PRO A 24 29.66 2.23 -43.29
C PRO A 24 29.37 3.30 -44.34
N GLY A 25 28.60 4.32 -44.00
CA GLY A 25 28.52 5.54 -44.81
C GLY A 25 27.15 6.15 -45.05
N VAL A 26 26.02 5.46 -44.77
CA VAL A 26 24.72 6.01 -45.17
C VAL A 26 24.05 6.86 -44.08
N CYS A 27 24.31 6.62 -42.77
CA CYS A 27 23.68 7.35 -41.67
C CYS A 27 24.67 7.77 -40.58
N ASP A 28 25.77 8.44 -40.93
CA ASP A 28 26.70 9.05 -39.98
C ASP A 28 26.17 10.40 -39.49
N GLN A 29 25.72 10.46 -38.23
CA GLN A 29 25.15 11.67 -37.63
C GLN A 29 26.15 12.85 -37.61
N THR A 30 27.45 12.56 -37.52
CA THR A 30 28.48 13.62 -37.45
C THR A 30 28.68 14.32 -38.79
N ILE A 31 28.26 13.73 -39.90
CA ILE A 31 28.29 14.25 -41.25
C ILE A 31 26.92 14.78 -41.68
N LEU A 32 25.87 13.94 -41.50
CA LEU A 32 24.55 14.26 -42.05
C LEU A 32 23.87 15.44 -41.38
N ILE A 33 23.98 15.58 -40.04
CA ILE A 33 23.34 16.68 -39.33
C ILE A 33 23.91 18.03 -39.73
N PRO A 34 25.24 18.26 -39.74
CA PRO A 34 25.79 19.52 -40.23
C PRO A 34 25.50 19.82 -41.73
N GLU A 35 25.45 18.77 -42.57
CA GLU A 35 25.02 18.93 -43.97
C GLU A 35 23.57 19.38 -44.11
N ALA A 36 22.68 18.76 -43.36
CA ALA A 36 21.27 19.13 -43.33
C ALA A 36 21.07 20.59 -42.84
N GLU A 37 21.84 21.03 -41.84
CA GLU A 37 21.80 22.42 -41.38
C GLU A 37 22.27 23.42 -42.44
N LYS A 38 23.30 23.07 -43.25
CA LYS A 38 23.69 23.89 -44.39
C LYS A 38 22.60 23.97 -45.46
N ARG A 39 21.95 22.84 -45.78
CA ARG A 39 20.83 22.78 -46.72
C ARG A 39 19.62 23.57 -46.23
N TYR A 40 19.33 23.51 -44.95
CA TYR A 40 18.31 24.36 -44.34
C TYR A 40 18.62 25.84 -44.53
N ALA A 41 19.86 26.25 -44.29
CA ALA A 41 20.30 27.63 -44.45
C ALA A 41 20.25 28.13 -45.90
N THR A 42 20.32 27.24 -46.89
CA THR A 42 20.18 27.55 -48.32
C THR A 42 18.76 27.38 -48.83
N GLY A 43 17.77 27.03 -47.98
CA GLY A 43 16.37 26.89 -48.34
C GLY A 43 15.99 25.55 -49.03
N ASN A 44 16.89 24.58 -49.07
CA ASN A 44 16.66 23.28 -49.69
C ASN A 44 15.94 22.32 -48.73
N PHE A 45 14.70 22.66 -48.36
CA PHE A 45 13.94 22.01 -47.31
C PHE A 45 13.58 20.55 -47.60
N ASP A 46 13.26 20.17 -48.83
CA ASP A 46 12.94 18.79 -49.23
C ASP A 46 14.16 17.88 -49.09
N GLU A 47 15.34 18.37 -49.37
CA GLU A 47 16.58 17.63 -49.20
C GLU A 47 16.93 17.38 -47.74
N VAL A 48 16.65 18.32 -46.82
CA VAL A 48 16.80 18.16 -45.39
C VAL A 48 15.95 17.00 -44.87
N LEU A 49 14.66 16.97 -45.26
CA LEU A 49 13.73 15.96 -44.80
C LEU A 49 14.08 14.57 -45.37
N SER A 50 14.40 14.50 -46.67
CA SER A 50 14.73 13.25 -47.35
C SER A 50 16.01 12.60 -46.83
N GLN A 51 16.95 13.38 -46.30
CA GLN A 51 18.19 12.91 -45.72
C GLN A 51 18.07 12.45 -44.25
N LEU A 52 17.40 13.29 -43.44
CA LEU A 52 17.37 13.03 -41.99
C LEU A 52 16.32 11.97 -41.59
N LEU A 53 15.12 12.00 -42.19
CA LEU A 53 14.03 11.11 -41.78
C LEU A 53 14.36 9.60 -41.86
N PRO A 54 15.01 9.09 -42.93
CA PRO A 54 15.36 7.65 -42.98
C PRO A 54 16.40 7.23 -41.95
N CYS A 55 17.30 8.14 -41.53
CA CYS A 55 18.40 7.87 -40.66
C CYS A 55 18.06 7.98 -39.16
N ILE A 56 16.98 8.67 -38.82
CA ILE A 56 16.55 8.84 -37.41
C ILE A 56 16.18 7.51 -36.76
N GLU A 57 15.54 6.62 -37.50
CA GLU A 57 15.02 5.37 -36.92
C GLU A 57 16.12 4.32 -36.68
N SER A 58 17.09 4.23 -37.51
CA SER A 58 18.05 3.13 -37.56
C SER A 58 19.53 3.51 -37.44
N GLY A 59 19.88 4.81 -37.55
CA GLY A 59 21.28 5.25 -37.72
C GLY A 59 21.81 6.17 -36.62
N PHE A 60 20.97 6.92 -35.94
CA PHE A 60 21.39 7.94 -34.98
C PHE A 60 21.25 7.46 -33.52
N ASN A 61 22.20 7.89 -32.67
CA ASN A 61 22.03 7.75 -31.24
C ASN A 61 21.01 8.79 -30.70
N GLU A 62 20.63 8.74 -29.43
CA GLU A 62 19.61 9.61 -28.85
C GLU A 62 19.93 11.10 -29.01
N ASP A 63 21.19 11.51 -28.80
CA ASP A 63 21.62 12.90 -28.99
C ASP A 63 21.54 13.33 -30.47
N GLY A 64 21.97 12.46 -31.38
CA GLY A 64 21.85 12.68 -32.80
C GLY A 64 20.36 12.80 -33.25
N LYS A 65 19.48 11.97 -32.72
CA LYS A 65 18.04 12.07 -32.98
C LYS A 65 17.48 13.43 -32.54
N VAL A 66 17.86 13.92 -31.37
CA VAL A 66 17.40 15.23 -30.86
C VAL A 66 17.90 16.35 -31.79
N GLN A 67 19.18 16.33 -32.21
CA GLN A 67 19.70 17.36 -33.13
C GLN A 67 19.04 17.27 -34.50
N ALA A 68 18.85 16.08 -35.05
CA ALA A 68 18.17 15.88 -36.32
C ALA A 68 16.71 16.39 -36.26
N TYR A 69 15.96 16.03 -35.21
CA TYR A 69 14.61 16.54 -35.00
C TYR A 69 14.57 18.08 -34.88
N LYS A 70 15.52 18.72 -34.21
CA LYS A 70 15.62 20.19 -34.15
C LYS A 70 15.67 20.80 -35.55
N THR A 71 16.49 20.26 -36.46
CA THR A 71 16.63 20.71 -37.84
C THR A 71 15.36 20.41 -38.64
N ILE A 72 14.74 19.25 -38.46
CA ILE A 72 13.46 18.87 -39.08
C ILE A 72 12.35 19.82 -38.64
N ILE A 73 12.24 20.14 -37.36
CA ILE A 73 11.21 21.05 -36.82
C ILE A 73 11.39 22.46 -37.45
N LYS A 74 12.62 22.98 -37.49
CA LYS A 74 12.89 24.25 -38.16
C LYS A 74 12.46 24.22 -39.62
N THR A 75 12.71 23.08 -40.30
CA THR A 75 12.33 22.89 -41.72
C THR A 75 10.82 22.85 -41.86
N TYR A 76 10.10 22.07 -41.05
CA TYR A 76 8.64 22.04 -41.11
C TYR A 76 7.99 23.40 -40.80
N LEU A 77 8.55 24.18 -39.88
CA LEU A 77 8.07 25.54 -39.60
C LEU A 77 8.34 26.48 -40.74
N ALA A 78 9.46 26.34 -41.45
CA ALA A 78 9.78 27.16 -42.60
C ALA A 78 8.86 26.92 -43.81
N ILE A 79 8.30 25.71 -43.95
CA ILE A 79 7.32 25.33 -44.96
C ILE A 79 5.87 25.32 -44.46
N ASP A 80 5.60 25.97 -43.34
CA ASP A 80 4.28 26.09 -42.68
C ASP A 80 3.60 24.76 -42.35
N SER A 81 4.37 23.69 -42.20
CA SER A 81 3.90 22.36 -41.82
C SER A 81 3.86 22.18 -40.32
N VAL A 82 3.04 22.98 -39.63
CA VAL A 82 2.98 23.07 -38.17
C VAL A 82 2.62 21.73 -37.51
N GLN A 83 1.79 20.91 -38.15
CA GLN A 83 1.37 19.60 -37.55
C GLN A 83 2.54 18.60 -37.53
N GLN A 84 3.37 18.57 -38.56
CA GLN A 84 4.57 17.72 -38.62
C GLN A 84 5.63 18.22 -37.65
N ALA A 85 5.76 19.56 -37.48
CA ALA A 85 6.60 20.14 -36.45
C ALA A 85 6.17 19.70 -35.05
N ARG A 86 4.88 19.74 -34.74
CA ARG A 86 4.33 19.22 -33.45
C ARG A 86 4.65 17.75 -33.21
N THR A 87 4.47 16.91 -34.24
CA THR A 87 4.82 15.49 -34.15
C THR A 87 6.31 15.31 -33.88
N SER A 88 7.17 16.07 -34.54
CA SER A 88 8.62 16.01 -34.33
C SER A 88 9.05 16.54 -32.95
N ILE A 89 8.35 17.52 -32.39
CA ILE A 89 8.54 18.00 -31.00
C ILE A 89 8.18 16.92 -30.04
N LEU A 90 7.05 16.21 -30.21
CA LEU A 90 6.70 15.08 -29.35
C LEU A 90 7.78 14.01 -29.35
N ARG A 91 8.39 13.71 -30.51
CA ARG A 91 9.53 12.76 -30.58
C ARG A 91 10.74 13.23 -29.79
N ILE A 92 11.07 14.52 -29.82
CA ILE A 92 12.13 15.09 -28.96
C ILE A 92 11.75 14.90 -27.47
N LEU A 93 10.52 15.23 -27.10
CA LEU A 93 10.08 15.16 -25.71
C LEU A 93 9.96 13.72 -25.19
N GLU A 94 9.71 12.74 -26.06
CA GLU A 94 9.82 11.30 -25.73
C GLU A 94 11.26 10.89 -25.41
N ILE A 95 12.25 11.45 -26.10
CA ILE A 95 13.68 11.19 -25.89
C ILE A 95 14.22 12.01 -24.71
N ASN A 96 13.86 13.29 -24.66
CA ASN A 96 14.30 14.26 -23.65
C ASN A 96 13.11 15.10 -23.14
N PRO A 97 12.41 14.65 -22.09
CA PRO A 97 11.28 15.39 -21.51
C PRO A 97 11.65 16.82 -21.02
N ALA A 98 12.89 17.01 -20.65
CA ALA A 98 13.41 18.31 -20.18
C ALA A 98 13.95 19.19 -21.33
N PHE A 99 13.66 18.84 -22.58
CA PHE A 99 14.15 19.61 -23.75
C PHE A 99 13.68 21.05 -23.68
N GLU A 100 14.61 22.00 -23.85
CA GLU A 100 14.36 23.42 -24.04
C GLU A 100 14.96 23.85 -25.39
N PRO A 101 14.22 24.62 -26.21
CA PRO A 101 14.78 25.21 -27.42
C PRO A 101 15.93 26.15 -27.10
N ASP A 102 16.91 26.24 -27.98
CA ASP A 102 18.01 27.15 -27.83
C ASP A 102 17.51 28.63 -27.77
N PHE A 103 18.24 29.50 -27.09
CA PHE A 103 17.86 30.90 -26.94
C PHE A 103 17.61 31.61 -28.31
N SER A 104 18.34 31.20 -29.34
CA SER A 104 18.20 31.67 -30.72
C SER A 104 17.07 31.03 -31.52
N ALA A 105 16.31 30.11 -30.97
CA ALA A 105 15.18 29.48 -31.64
C ALA A 105 14.05 30.49 -31.89
N SER A 106 13.29 30.29 -32.97
CA SER A 106 12.14 31.15 -33.27
C SER A 106 11.10 31.09 -32.14
N GLU A 107 10.40 32.20 -31.93
CA GLU A 107 9.33 32.26 -30.92
C GLU A 107 8.23 31.22 -31.19
N GLN A 108 7.92 30.97 -32.48
CA GLN A 108 6.96 29.91 -32.83
C GLN A 108 7.44 28.52 -32.38
N PHE A 109 8.74 28.23 -32.50
CA PHE A 109 9.28 26.96 -32.02
C PHE A 109 9.20 26.86 -30.50
N LYS A 110 9.52 27.92 -29.77
CA LYS A 110 9.44 27.96 -28.29
C LYS A 110 8.00 27.77 -27.82
N VAL A 111 7.06 28.49 -28.43
CA VAL A 111 5.62 28.36 -28.11
C VAL A 111 5.12 26.93 -28.36
N LEU A 112 5.46 26.34 -29.51
CA LEU A 112 5.05 24.97 -29.82
C LEU A 112 5.67 23.94 -28.90
N VAL A 113 6.92 24.10 -28.47
CA VAL A 113 7.52 23.20 -27.48
C VAL A 113 6.78 23.34 -26.15
N GLN A 114 6.46 24.54 -25.71
CA GLN A 114 5.70 24.74 -24.47
C GLN A 114 4.29 24.15 -24.63
N GLU A 115 3.59 24.39 -25.72
CA GLU A 115 2.29 23.75 -26.01
C GLU A 115 2.38 22.21 -25.95
N MET A 116 3.44 21.62 -26.50
CA MET A 116 3.59 20.18 -26.55
C MET A 116 3.97 19.61 -25.17
N LYS A 117 4.78 20.32 -24.37
CA LYS A 117 5.02 19.99 -22.97
C LYS A 117 3.74 20.04 -22.16
N ASP A 118 2.96 21.10 -22.27
CA ASP A 118 1.67 21.24 -21.59
C ASP A 118 0.69 20.13 -22.03
N LEU A 119 0.74 19.73 -23.30
CA LEU A 119 -0.03 18.61 -23.82
C LEU A 119 0.44 17.28 -23.26
N GLN A 120 1.76 17.06 -23.13
CA GLN A 120 2.34 15.87 -22.53
C GLN A 120 2.08 15.81 -21.03
N GLU A 121 2.18 16.90 -20.30
CA GLU A 121 1.76 16.98 -18.89
C GLU A 121 0.28 16.64 -18.72
N GLN A 122 -0.54 16.91 -19.74
CA GLN A 122 -1.96 16.56 -19.77
C GLN A 122 -2.23 15.12 -20.24
N ILE A 123 -1.29 14.48 -20.94
CA ILE A 123 -1.37 13.09 -21.39
C ILE A 123 -0.52 12.24 -20.43
N ILE A 124 -1.08 11.98 -19.26
CA ILE A 124 -0.44 11.06 -18.30
C ILE A 124 -0.41 9.67 -18.93
N GLN A 125 0.78 9.15 -19.16
CA GLN A 125 0.97 7.76 -19.54
C GLN A 125 1.08 6.89 -18.30
N ILE A 126 0.33 5.80 -18.29
CA ILE A 126 0.35 4.81 -17.22
C ILE A 126 0.77 3.46 -17.75
N THR A 127 1.39 2.67 -16.89
CA THR A 127 1.88 1.34 -17.24
C THR A 127 1.14 0.20 -16.54
N SER A 128 0.36 0.52 -15.52
CA SER A 128 -0.22 -0.49 -14.63
C SER A 128 -1.41 -1.25 -15.22
N VAL A 129 -2.15 -0.71 -16.19
CA VAL A 129 -3.40 -1.34 -16.67
C VAL A 129 -3.17 -2.41 -17.73
N SER A 130 -2.24 -2.20 -18.65
CA SER A 130 -1.93 -3.17 -19.71
C SER A 130 -0.50 -3.71 -19.62
N LYS A 131 0.23 -3.30 -18.56
CA LYS A 131 1.66 -3.54 -18.40
C LYS A 131 2.51 -2.96 -19.55
N LYS A 132 1.93 -2.03 -20.32
CA LYS A 132 2.51 -1.25 -21.42
C LYS A 132 2.09 0.21 -21.22
N ALA A 133 2.91 1.17 -21.64
CA ALA A 133 2.58 2.58 -21.55
C ALA A 133 1.34 2.91 -22.40
N GLU A 134 0.30 3.44 -21.77
CA GLU A 134 -0.96 3.84 -22.41
C GLU A 134 -1.47 5.16 -21.84
N ASN A 135 -2.22 5.91 -22.64
CA ASN A 135 -2.88 7.12 -22.20
C ASN A 135 -3.93 6.81 -21.11
N LEU A 136 -3.82 7.48 -19.95
CA LEU A 136 -4.71 7.34 -18.79
C LEU A 136 -6.20 7.34 -19.16
N LEU A 137 -6.61 8.21 -20.07
CA LEU A 137 -8.02 8.34 -20.47
C LEU A 137 -8.52 7.16 -21.31
N GLN A 138 -7.62 6.45 -22.00
CA GLN A 138 -7.97 5.37 -22.94
C GLN A 138 -7.70 3.96 -22.39
N VAL A 139 -7.28 3.84 -21.14
CA VAL A 139 -7.10 2.51 -20.53
C VAL A 139 -8.43 1.89 -20.14
N PRO A 140 -8.54 0.56 -20.23
CA PRO A 140 -9.76 -0.16 -19.86
C PRO A 140 -9.89 -0.36 -18.33
N ALA A 141 -9.65 0.66 -17.54
CA ALA A 141 -9.77 0.65 -16.08
C ALA A 141 -10.07 2.05 -15.55
N THR A 142 -10.58 2.12 -14.34
CA THR A 142 -10.55 3.35 -13.55
C THR A 142 -9.21 3.45 -12.87
N VAL A 143 -8.46 4.50 -13.17
CA VAL A 143 -7.11 4.73 -12.64
C VAL A 143 -6.98 6.16 -12.18
N MET A 144 -6.37 6.33 -11.01
CA MET A 144 -5.92 7.62 -10.50
C MET A 144 -4.40 7.67 -10.50
N VAL A 145 -3.86 8.85 -10.74
CA VAL A 145 -2.42 9.08 -10.75
C VAL A 145 -2.10 10.30 -9.90
N ILE A 146 -1.14 10.14 -9.00
CA ILE A 146 -0.54 11.23 -8.25
C ILE A 146 0.86 11.43 -8.83
N THR A 147 1.12 12.60 -9.37
CA THR A 147 2.39 12.93 -10.02
C THR A 147 3.41 13.50 -9.04
N GLU A 148 4.69 13.53 -9.42
CA GLU A 148 5.74 14.21 -8.65
C GLU A 148 5.36 15.66 -8.32
N LYS A 149 4.77 16.39 -9.26
CA LYS A 149 4.31 17.77 -9.07
C LYS A 149 3.23 17.86 -7.99
N ASP A 150 2.27 16.94 -8.00
CA ASP A 150 1.26 16.86 -6.94
C ASP A 150 1.89 16.59 -5.58
N ILE A 151 2.86 15.67 -5.52
CA ILE A 151 3.58 15.31 -4.29
C ILE A 151 4.29 16.53 -3.71
N GLU A 152 5.03 17.27 -4.52
CA GLU A 152 5.77 18.46 -4.10
C GLU A 152 4.84 19.62 -3.71
N GLN A 153 3.81 19.90 -4.53
CA GLN A 153 2.90 21.03 -4.31
C GLN A 153 1.99 20.84 -3.10
N ARG A 154 1.50 19.60 -2.88
CA ARG A 154 0.63 19.28 -1.74
C ARG A 154 1.41 18.99 -0.46
N GLY A 155 2.74 18.83 -0.56
CA GLY A 155 3.61 18.64 0.60
C GLY A 155 3.46 17.28 1.28
N TYR A 156 3.13 16.24 0.51
CA TYR A 156 3.02 14.87 1.04
C TYR A 156 4.33 14.37 1.63
N GLN A 157 4.24 13.68 2.76
CA GLN A 157 5.37 13.15 3.52
C GLN A 157 5.40 11.62 3.55
N SER A 158 4.29 10.97 3.19
CA SER A 158 4.15 9.52 3.16
C SER A 158 3.22 9.05 2.02
N LEU A 159 3.33 7.79 1.64
CA LEU A 159 2.42 7.16 0.68
C LEU A 159 0.97 7.15 1.20
N GLU A 160 0.78 7.01 2.50
CA GLU A 160 -0.54 7.05 3.14
C GLU A 160 -1.28 8.36 2.86
N GLN A 161 -0.60 9.53 3.04
CA GLN A 161 -1.21 10.83 2.77
C GLN A 161 -1.62 10.97 1.30
N MET A 162 -0.83 10.44 0.38
CA MET A 162 -1.18 10.43 -1.05
C MET A 162 -2.46 9.64 -1.32
N LEU A 163 -2.60 8.47 -0.71
CA LEU A 163 -3.78 7.62 -0.88
C LEU A 163 -5.02 8.22 -0.23
N HIS A 164 -4.87 8.95 0.87
CA HIS A 164 -5.98 9.59 1.60
C HIS A 164 -6.75 10.61 0.75
N ASP A 165 -6.07 11.31 -0.16
CA ASP A 165 -6.69 12.30 -1.06
C ASP A 165 -7.38 11.65 -2.28
N LEU A 166 -7.28 10.33 -2.44
CA LEU A 166 -7.92 9.62 -3.55
C LEU A 166 -9.36 9.23 -3.23
N PRO A 167 -10.27 9.21 -4.22
CA PRO A 167 -11.64 8.81 -4.00
C PRO A 167 -11.74 7.37 -3.50
N GLY A 168 -12.59 7.14 -2.50
CA GLY A 168 -12.88 5.82 -1.97
C GLY A 168 -11.79 5.15 -1.14
N PHE A 169 -10.73 5.86 -0.77
CA PHE A 169 -9.78 5.44 0.23
C PHE A 169 -10.13 6.02 1.59
N ASP A 170 -10.59 5.18 2.48
CA ASP A 170 -10.89 5.50 3.86
C ASP A 170 -9.76 4.99 4.73
N ILE A 171 -8.86 5.88 5.13
CA ILE A 171 -7.58 5.54 5.74
C ILE A 171 -7.56 5.92 7.21
N ALA A 172 -7.04 5.03 8.03
CA ALA A 172 -6.77 5.25 9.44
C ALA A 172 -5.32 4.93 9.78
N LYS A 173 -4.75 5.71 10.65
CA LYS A 173 -3.49 5.38 11.32
C LYS A 173 -3.79 4.43 12.47
N GLY A 174 -3.35 3.18 12.34
CA GLY A 174 -3.48 2.16 13.37
C GLY A 174 -2.40 2.26 14.44
N ASN A 175 -1.28 2.90 14.12
CA ASN A 175 -0.02 2.91 14.86
C ASN A 175 0.50 1.48 15.17
N GLY A 176 1.81 1.29 15.27
CA GLY A 176 2.40 -0.03 15.45
C GLY A 176 2.35 -0.92 14.20
N PRO A 177 2.40 -2.25 14.32
CA PRO A 177 2.48 -3.16 13.19
C PRO A 177 1.24 -3.06 12.31
N GLY A 178 1.45 -2.66 11.06
CA GLY A 178 0.37 -2.29 10.16
C GLY A 178 -0.11 -0.88 10.46
N TYR A 179 0.80 0.06 10.34
CA TYR A 179 0.62 1.47 10.68
C TYR A 179 -0.60 2.11 10.03
N SER A 180 -0.87 1.80 8.76
CA SER A 180 -2.03 2.32 8.04
C SER A 180 -3.01 1.21 7.70
N TYR A 181 -4.28 1.44 8.01
CA TYR A 181 -5.41 0.62 7.60
C TYR A 181 -6.26 1.42 6.63
N PHE A 182 -6.77 0.77 5.59
CA PHE A 182 -7.70 1.43 4.68
C PHE A 182 -8.80 0.50 4.20
N TYR A 183 -9.95 1.09 3.95
CA TYR A 183 -11.05 0.47 3.24
C TYR A 183 -11.14 1.09 1.85
N GLN A 184 -11.06 0.26 0.82
CA GLN A 184 -11.11 0.74 -0.55
C GLN A 184 -12.49 0.50 -1.13
N ARG A 185 -13.13 1.56 -1.66
CA ARG A 185 -14.47 1.51 -2.25
C ARG A 185 -15.53 0.85 -1.35
N GLY A 186 -15.45 1.07 -0.04
CA GLY A 186 -16.40 0.50 0.91
C GLY A 186 -16.18 -0.98 1.25
N TYR A 187 -15.12 -1.62 0.78
CA TYR A 187 -14.76 -2.96 1.21
C TYR A 187 -14.06 -2.90 2.57
N ARG A 188 -14.72 -3.44 3.60
CA ARG A 188 -14.16 -3.54 4.96
C ARG A 188 -13.17 -4.69 5.04
N ALA A 189 -11.96 -4.40 5.43
CA ALA A 189 -10.94 -5.40 5.66
C ALA A 189 -10.31 -5.21 7.05
N VAL A 190 -10.02 -6.29 7.74
CA VAL A 190 -9.29 -6.27 9.02
C VAL A 190 -7.77 -6.17 8.81
N ALA A 191 -7.34 -6.17 7.55
CA ALA A 191 -5.95 -6.11 7.12
C ALA A 191 -5.90 -5.58 5.67
N ASN A 192 -4.80 -4.92 5.27
CA ASN A 192 -4.61 -4.40 3.92
C ASN A 192 -4.16 -5.50 2.95
N ASP A 193 -4.88 -6.61 2.88
CA ASP A 193 -4.47 -7.81 2.16
C ASP A 193 -5.28 -8.09 0.87
N ARG A 194 -6.12 -7.13 0.44
CA ARG A 194 -6.96 -7.25 -0.77
C ARG A 194 -6.53 -6.31 -1.90
N THR A 195 -5.51 -5.55 -1.67
CA THR A 195 -4.91 -4.65 -2.67
C THR A 195 -3.48 -5.08 -2.91
N LEU A 196 -3.04 -5.04 -4.14
CA LEU A 196 -1.67 -5.34 -4.52
C LEU A 196 -0.84 -4.04 -4.49
N LEU A 197 0.25 -4.04 -3.75
CA LEU A 197 1.24 -2.96 -3.78
C LEU A 197 2.43 -3.38 -4.62
N LEU A 198 2.84 -2.53 -5.56
CA LEU A 198 3.99 -2.73 -6.42
C LEU A 198 4.96 -1.57 -6.28
N ILE A 199 6.26 -1.85 -6.39
CA ILE A 199 7.31 -0.87 -6.64
C ILE A 199 7.96 -1.22 -7.97
N ASP A 200 7.84 -0.36 -8.98
CA ASP A 200 8.31 -0.61 -10.35
C ASP A 200 7.80 -1.97 -10.91
N GLY A 201 6.60 -2.39 -10.53
CA GLY A 201 5.99 -3.66 -10.94
C GLY A 201 6.44 -4.90 -10.16
N VAL A 202 7.27 -4.75 -9.14
CA VAL A 202 7.64 -5.81 -8.19
C VAL A 202 6.72 -5.78 -6.98
N GLU A 203 6.15 -6.93 -6.62
CA GLU A 203 5.15 -7.06 -5.54
C GLU A 203 5.76 -6.85 -4.15
N GLU A 204 5.11 -6.01 -3.33
CA GLU A 204 5.52 -5.66 -1.97
C GLU A 204 4.75 -6.40 -0.87
N ASN A 205 3.60 -6.97 -1.16
CA ASN A 205 2.77 -7.64 -0.17
C ASN A 205 3.56 -8.70 0.63
N ASP A 206 3.26 -8.80 1.93
CA ASP A 206 3.84 -9.79 2.84
C ASP A 206 3.56 -11.22 2.36
N LEU A 207 4.57 -12.09 2.38
CA LEU A 207 4.46 -13.45 1.85
C LEU A 207 3.56 -14.37 2.69
N VAL A 208 3.30 -14.02 3.94
CA VAL A 208 2.52 -14.86 4.88
C VAL A 208 1.12 -14.32 5.08
N SER A 209 0.98 -13.02 5.32
CA SER A 209 -0.29 -12.36 5.61
C SER A 209 -0.95 -11.71 4.40
N ASN A 210 -0.23 -11.54 3.30
CA ASN A 210 -0.59 -10.75 2.12
C ASN A 210 -0.80 -9.25 2.41
N ASN A 211 -0.52 -8.77 3.61
CA ASN A 211 -0.66 -7.35 3.95
C ASN A 211 0.29 -6.47 3.13
N ILE A 212 -0.18 -5.26 2.81
CA ILE A 212 0.69 -4.23 2.27
C ILE A 212 1.33 -3.46 3.41
N PRO A 213 2.68 -3.34 3.42
CA PRO A 213 3.41 -2.66 4.48
C PRO A 213 3.46 -1.14 4.21
N ILE A 214 2.34 -0.43 4.37
CA ILE A 214 2.31 1.04 4.24
C ILE A 214 2.59 1.65 5.61
N SER A 215 3.79 2.19 5.76
CA SER A 215 4.22 3.04 6.86
C SER A 215 5.03 4.22 6.31
N ARG A 216 6.01 4.71 7.03
CA ARG A 216 6.82 5.88 6.67
C ARG A 216 8.16 5.54 6.05
N GLN A 217 8.41 4.26 5.72
CA GLN A 217 9.67 3.79 5.15
C GLN A 217 9.93 4.25 3.71
N TYR A 218 8.89 4.49 2.90
CA TYR A 218 9.09 4.79 1.48
C TYR A 218 9.60 6.20 1.24
N PRO A 219 10.70 6.38 0.47
CA PRO A 219 11.29 7.68 0.16
C PRO A 219 10.43 8.46 -0.83
N ILE A 220 9.94 9.62 -0.41
CA ILE A 220 9.08 10.48 -1.22
C ILE A 220 9.85 11.14 -2.37
N SER A 221 11.11 11.51 -2.13
CA SER A 221 11.98 12.11 -3.14
C SER A 221 12.24 11.21 -4.36
N ASP A 222 12.02 9.91 -4.22
CA ASP A 222 12.24 8.91 -5.25
C ASP A 222 11.00 8.58 -6.09
N ILE A 223 9.82 9.00 -5.64
CA ILE A 223 8.57 8.71 -6.35
C ILE A 223 8.44 9.64 -7.56
N GLU A 224 8.30 9.06 -8.75
CA GLU A 224 7.93 9.75 -9.97
C GLU A 224 6.43 9.95 -10.04
N ARG A 225 5.68 8.88 -9.76
CA ARG A 225 4.22 8.89 -9.67
C ARG A 225 3.69 7.66 -8.95
N VAL A 226 2.48 7.76 -8.45
CA VAL A 226 1.73 6.63 -7.90
C VAL A 226 0.52 6.38 -8.81
N GLU A 227 0.42 5.18 -9.37
CA GLU A 227 -0.71 4.74 -10.20
C GLU A 227 -1.60 3.83 -9.36
N VAL A 228 -2.88 4.18 -9.22
CA VAL A 228 -3.85 3.40 -8.46
C VAL A 228 -4.96 2.91 -9.37
N ILE A 229 -5.02 1.59 -9.57
CA ILE A 229 -6.10 0.92 -10.30
C ILE A 229 -7.18 0.55 -9.30
N TYR A 230 -8.40 0.92 -9.61
CA TYR A 230 -9.57 0.54 -8.83
C TYR A 230 -10.26 -0.70 -9.39
N GLY A 231 -10.76 -1.52 -8.46
CA GLY A 231 -11.48 -2.76 -8.79
C GLY A 231 -10.57 -3.92 -9.19
N PRO A 232 -11.18 -5.05 -9.59
CA PRO A 232 -10.48 -6.29 -9.87
C PRO A 232 -9.46 -6.18 -10.99
N ALA A 233 -8.21 -6.60 -10.72
CA ALA A 233 -7.12 -6.58 -11.69
C ALA A 233 -6.40 -7.94 -11.80
N SER A 234 -6.99 -9.03 -11.29
CA SER A 234 -6.37 -10.36 -11.29
C SER A 234 -6.09 -10.90 -12.68
N THR A 235 -6.80 -10.47 -13.70
CA THR A 235 -6.53 -10.90 -15.10
C THR A 235 -5.10 -10.59 -15.54
N LEU A 236 -4.46 -9.55 -15.01
CA LEU A 236 -3.08 -9.20 -15.36
C LEU A 236 -2.09 -9.50 -14.22
N TYR A 237 -2.54 -9.39 -12.97
CA TYR A 237 -1.66 -9.44 -11.81
C TYR A 237 -1.81 -10.70 -10.96
N GLY A 238 -2.81 -11.55 -11.22
CA GLY A 238 -3.07 -12.77 -10.46
C GLY A 238 -3.70 -12.51 -9.11
N ALA A 239 -3.44 -13.40 -8.17
CA ALA A 239 -3.95 -13.29 -6.79
C ALA A 239 -3.58 -11.95 -6.15
N ASN A 240 -4.39 -11.51 -5.18
CA ASN A 240 -4.23 -10.29 -4.39
C ASN A 240 -4.54 -8.95 -5.10
N ALA A 241 -4.60 -8.89 -6.42
CA ALA A 241 -5.15 -7.73 -7.14
C ALA A 241 -6.69 -7.75 -7.10
N PHE A 242 -7.26 -7.83 -5.90
CA PHE A 242 -8.66 -8.12 -5.62
C PHE A 242 -9.52 -6.86 -5.57
N ALA A 243 -9.16 -5.90 -4.72
CA ALA A 243 -9.83 -4.61 -4.62
C ALA A 243 -9.17 -3.54 -5.53
N GLY A 244 -7.91 -3.72 -5.87
CA GLY A 244 -7.16 -2.82 -6.73
C GLY A 244 -5.66 -3.09 -6.72
N VAL A 245 -4.93 -2.19 -7.40
CA VAL A 245 -3.46 -2.20 -7.45
C VAL A 245 -2.96 -0.80 -7.17
N ILE A 246 -1.97 -0.67 -6.30
CA ILE A 246 -1.20 0.53 -6.06
C ILE A 246 0.19 0.27 -6.63
N ASN A 247 0.62 1.02 -7.63
CA ASN A 247 1.94 0.88 -8.23
C ASN A 247 2.74 2.17 -8.05
N VAL A 248 3.76 2.12 -7.23
CA VAL A 248 4.71 3.20 -7.01
C VAL A 248 5.77 3.12 -8.10
N ILE A 249 5.78 4.07 -9.00
CA ILE A 249 6.79 4.21 -10.03
C ILE A 249 7.89 5.11 -9.51
N THR A 250 9.10 4.56 -9.47
CA THR A 250 10.25 5.29 -8.96
C THR A 250 11.01 6.00 -10.07
N LYS A 251 11.69 7.08 -9.71
CA LYS A 251 12.47 7.87 -10.66
C LYS A 251 13.55 7.06 -11.36
N SER A 252 13.72 7.32 -12.64
CA SER A 252 14.81 6.79 -13.47
C SER A 252 15.81 7.89 -13.82
N HIS A 253 16.96 7.51 -14.35
CA HIS A 253 17.91 8.51 -14.87
C HIS A 253 17.28 9.42 -15.95
N LYS A 254 16.34 8.88 -16.75
CA LYS A 254 15.65 9.64 -17.82
C LYS A 254 14.74 10.72 -17.23
N SER A 255 14.03 10.43 -16.14
CA SER A 255 13.12 11.38 -15.49
C SER A 255 13.86 12.47 -14.71
N ILE A 256 15.09 12.20 -14.25
CA ILE A 256 15.86 13.14 -13.41
C ILE A 256 16.90 13.92 -14.24
N ILE A 257 17.81 13.21 -14.92
CA ILE A 257 18.99 13.82 -15.54
C ILE A 257 18.70 14.30 -16.95
N GLY A 258 17.78 13.69 -17.66
CA GLY A 258 17.63 13.87 -19.10
C GLY A 258 18.87 13.41 -19.87
N LEU A 259 19.12 13.97 -21.05
CA LEU A 259 20.23 13.56 -21.91
C LEU A 259 21.55 14.30 -21.64
N THR A 260 21.49 15.49 -21.02
CA THR A 260 22.62 16.45 -21.01
C THR A 260 23.42 16.44 -19.72
N LYS A 261 22.91 15.89 -18.62
CA LYS A 261 23.56 15.93 -17.31
C LYS A 261 24.16 14.59 -16.93
N LYS A 262 25.22 14.62 -16.13
CA LYS A 262 25.94 13.42 -15.69
C LYS A 262 25.59 12.98 -14.28
N LEU A 263 25.15 13.91 -13.42
CA LEU A 263 24.83 13.65 -12.03
C LEU A 263 23.75 14.62 -11.55
N GLU A 264 22.81 14.13 -10.76
CA GLU A 264 21.79 14.96 -10.11
C GLU A 264 21.45 14.39 -8.72
N VAL A 265 21.18 15.27 -7.77
CA VAL A 265 20.78 14.95 -6.40
C VAL A 265 19.47 15.63 -6.08
N LYS A 266 18.47 14.85 -5.68
CA LYS A 266 17.22 15.33 -5.10
C LYS A 266 17.06 14.77 -3.71
N GLY A 267 16.52 15.57 -2.79
CA GLY A 267 16.27 15.08 -1.44
C GLY A 267 15.56 16.09 -0.57
N GLN A 268 15.22 15.66 0.63
CA GLN A 268 14.62 16.52 1.65
C GLN A 268 15.04 16.07 3.04
N ALA A 269 15.10 17.04 3.95
CA ALA A 269 15.22 16.83 5.39
C ALA A 269 14.07 17.56 6.07
N ARG A 270 13.40 16.93 7.02
CA ARG A 270 12.21 17.48 7.67
C ARG A 270 12.21 17.20 9.17
N HIS A 271 11.67 18.15 9.92
CA HIS A 271 11.45 18.01 11.36
C HIS A 271 10.10 18.61 11.74
N GLY A 272 9.42 18.03 12.73
CA GLY A 272 8.09 18.48 13.14
C GLY A 272 7.61 17.96 14.49
N THR A 273 6.31 18.09 14.69
CA THR A 273 5.59 17.67 15.90
C THR A 273 5.91 16.21 16.26
N TRP A 274 5.86 15.88 17.55
CA TRP A 274 6.25 14.56 18.14
C TRP A 274 7.69 14.16 17.81
N ASN A 275 8.59 15.14 17.70
CA ASN A 275 9.99 14.91 17.34
C ASN A 275 10.13 14.09 16.03
N SER A 276 9.10 14.15 15.19
CA SER A 276 9.10 13.47 13.89
C SER A 276 10.16 14.08 13.00
N SER A 277 11.05 13.25 12.48
CA SER A 277 12.14 13.69 11.61
C SER A 277 12.39 12.67 10.53
N PHE A 278 12.66 13.14 9.33
CA PHE A 278 13.18 12.28 8.29
C PHE A 278 14.14 12.99 7.34
N VAL A 279 14.98 12.18 6.76
CA VAL A 279 15.83 12.55 5.63
C VAL A 279 15.60 11.52 4.53
N ASP A 280 15.30 11.96 3.33
CA ASP A 280 15.30 11.09 2.17
C ASP A 280 15.91 11.77 0.94
N GLY A 281 16.40 10.98 0.00
CA GLY A 281 16.96 11.51 -1.23
C GLY A 281 17.39 10.43 -2.21
N ILE A 282 17.59 10.89 -3.43
CA ILE A 282 18.08 10.10 -4.55
C ILE A 282 19.28 10.80 -5.19
N ILE A 283 20.30 10.01 -5.48
CA ILE A 283 21.47 10.38 -6.29
C ILE A 283 21.36 9.57 -7.59
N THR A 284 21.36 10.25 -8.72
CA THR A 284 21.30 9.60 -10.04
C THR A 284 22.46 10.05 -10.90
N GLY A 285 23.11 9.09 -11.54
CA GLY A 285 24.24 9.34 -12.42
C GLY A 285 24.13 8.57 -13.73
N LYS A 286 24.77 9.08 -14.79
CA LYS A 286 24.77 8.50 -16.12
C LYS A 286 26.12 8.63 -16.78
N THR A 287 26.55 7.52 -17.42
CA THR A 287 27.62 7.50 -18.43
C THR A 287 27.00 7.16 -19.79
N LYS A 288 27.81 6.91 -20.82
CA LYS A 288 27.31 6.61 -22.17
C LYS A 288 26.32 5.43 -22.20
N ASP A 289 26.64 4.32 -21.53
CA ASP A 289 25.88 3.07 -21.60
C ASP A 289 25.33 2.61 -20.25
N LEU A 290 25.72 3.25 -19.16
CA LEU A 290 25.34 2.88 -17.80
C LEU A 290 24.73 4.05 -17.08
N ALA A 291 23.55 3.85 -16.49
CA ALA A 291 22.97 4.76 -15.54
C ALA A 291 22.77 4.06 -14.20
N PHE A 292 22.80 4.83 -13.13
CA PHE A 292 22.55 4.35 -11.79
C PHE A 292 21.71 5.33 -10.98
N SER A 293 20.97 4.82 -10.03
CA SER A 293 20.38 5.62 -8.96
C SER A 293 20.55 4.93 -7.62
N VAL A 294 20.82 5.72 -6.58
CA VAL A 294 20.88 5.28 -5.19
C VAL A 294 19.92 6.15 -4.38
N THR A 295 19.04 5.50 -3.65
CA THR A 295 18.01 6.17 -2.85
C THR A 295 18.13 5.72 -1.41
N GLY A 296 17.90 6.64 -0.47
CA GLY A 296 17.84 6.34 0.95
C GLY A 296 16.78 7.16 1.67
N ARG A 297 16.18 6.59 2.72
CA ARG A 297 15.33 7.28 3.69
C ARG A 297 15.61 6.77 5.08
N TYR A 298 15.61 7.68 6.03
CA TYR A 298 15.55 7.38 7.45
C TYR A 298 14.47 8.23 8.10
N PHE A 299 13.57 7.62 8.83
CA PHE A 299 12.46 8.23 9.55
C PHE A 299 12.52 7.87 11.03
N ARG A 300 12.21 8.81 11.91
CA ARG A 300 11.96 8.57 13.33
C ARG A 300 10.85 9.48 13.84
N SER A 301 10.08 9.00 14.80
CA SER A 301 9.05 9.78 15.49
C SER A 301 8.80 9.20 16.88
N ASP A 302 8.51 10.07 17.85
CA ASP A 302 8.04 9.65 19.17
C ASP A 302 6.54 9.34 19.13
N GLU A 303 5.85 9.71 18.04
CA GLU A 303 4.41 9.58 17.80
C GLU A 303 3.53 10.24 18.90
N MET A 304 2.24 10.32 18.62
CA MET A 304 1.27 10.83 19.57
C MET A 304 1.10 9.88 20.75
N ASN A 305 1.39 10.34 21.97
CA ASN A 305 1.24 9.51 23.16
C ASN A 305 -0.21 9.39 23.61
N LEU A 306 -0.86 8.30 23.23
CA LEU A 306 -2.26 8.05 23.53
C LEU A 306 -2.52 7.86 25.04
N SER A 307 -1.54 7.41 25.82
CA SER A 307 -1.71 7.19 27.26
C SER A 307 -1.93 8.48 28.05
N GLN A 308 -1.37 9.59 27.55
CA GLN A 308 -1.55 10.91 28.16
C GLN A 308 -2.90 11.55 27.79
N MET A 309 -3.51 11.11 26.72
CA MET A 309 -4.72 11.74 26.18
C MET A 309 -5.99 10.94 26.49
N TYR A 310 -5.88 9.61 26.59
CA TYR A 310 -7.04 8.73 26.68
C TYR A 310 -6.87 7.66 27.75
N PRO A 311 -7.89 7.43 28.62
CA PRO A 311 -7.83 6.44 29.71
C PRO A 311 -7.61 5.00 29.19
N THR A 312 -8.06 4.69 27.97
CA THR A 312 -7.94 3.38 27.34
C THR A 312 -6.49 2.87 27.26
N TRP A 313 -5.52 3.76 27.19
CA TRP A 313 -4.10 3.43 27.10
C TRP A 313 -3.28 3.90 28.30
N ASN A 314 -3.96 4.38 29.37
CA ASN A 314 -3.29 4.75 30.60
C ASN A 314 -2.98 3.50 31.43
N TYR A 315 -1.72 3.35 31.84
CA TYR A 315 -1.21 2.24 32.63
C TYR A 315 -0.80 2.68 34.06
N ASP A 316 -1.25 3.84 34.50
CA ASP A 316 -1.03 4.32 35.86
C ASP A 316 -1.73 3.41 36.89
N ALA A 317 -1.44 3.68 38.18
CA ALA A 317 -2.04 2.94 39.26
C ALA A 317 -3.58 2.94 39.19
N ARG A 318 -4.18 1.78 39.44
CA ARG A 318 -5.62 1.57 39.37
C ARG A 318 -6.27 1.98 40.68
N THR A 319 -7.47 2.50 40.58
CA THR A 319 -8.35 2.74 41.75
C THR A 319 -9.25 1.53 42.01
N PRO A 320 -9.82 1.37 43.21
CA PRO A 320 -10.79 0.32 43.47
C PRO A 320 -11.97 0.29 42.50
N ALA A 321 -12.45 1.44 42.02
CA ALA A 321 -13.55 1.54 41.08
C ALA A 321 -13.26 0.82 39.75
N ASP A 322 -11.98 0.73 39.34
CA ASP A 322 -11.58 0.05 38.11
C ASP A 322 -11.78 -1.49 38.16
N TYR A 323 -12.01 -2.05 39.33
CA TYR A 323 -12.18 -3.49 39.55
C TYR A 323 -13.63 -3.92 39.76
N GLU A 324 -14.56 -2.95 39.86
CA GLU A 324 -15.97 -3.24 40.03
C GLU A 324 -16.50 -4.03 38.82
N GLY A 325 -17.08 -5.18 39.06
CA GLY A 325 -17.63 -6.08 38.06
C GLY A 325 -16.61 -6.85 37.19
N VAL A 326 -15.30 -6.61 37.35
CA VAL A 326 -14.28 -7.23 36.48
C VAL A 326 -14.23 -8.75 36.64
N LEU A 327 -14.37 -9.28 37.86
CA LEU A 327 -14.34 -10.71 38.16
C LEU A 327 -15.72 -11.29 38.49
N ALA A 328 -16.78 -10.64 38.05
CA ALA A 328 -18.12 -11.15 38.28
C ALA A 328 -18.39 -12.40 37.44
N ILE A 329 -19.00 -13.40 38.03
CA ILE A 329 -19.45 -14.63 37.39
C ILE A 329 -20.96 -14.76 37.62
N SER A 330 -21.72 -14.66 36.52
CA SER A 330 -23.19 -14.78 36.57
C SER A 330 -23.70 -15.45 35.30
N GLY A 331 -25.01 -15.78 35.29
CA GLY A 331 -25.65 -16.45 34.16
C GLY A 331 -25.64 -17.98 34.27
N LYS A 332 -26.10 -18.65 33.22
CA LYS A 332 -26.21 -20.09 33.14
C LYS A 332 -25.47 -20.68 31.94
N ASP A 333 -25.02 -21.90 32.08
CA ASP A 333 -24.45 -22.68 30.97
C ASP A 333 -25.56 -23.21 30.02
N ALA A 334 -25.15 -23.88 28.93
CA ALA A 334 -26.07 -24.47 27.96
C ALA A 334 -27.02 -25.54 28.57
N ASN A 335 -26.68 -26.11 29.74
CA ASN A 335 -27.47 -27.10 30.48
C ASN A 335 -28.38 -26.47 31.53
N GLY A 336 -28.38 -25.12 31.64
CA GLY A 336 -29.21 -24.38 32.60
C GLY A 336 -28.59 -24.26 34.00
N ASN A 337 -27.37 -24.71 34.23
CA ASN A 337 -26.70 -24.63 35.52
C ASN A 337 -26.08 -23.25 35.72
N PHE A 338 -26.11 -22.71 36.92
CA PHE A 338 -25.48 -21.42 37.19
C PHE A 338 -23.95 -21.50 37.08
N LEU A 339 -23.35 -20.60 36.32
CA LEU A 339 -21.91 -20.51 36.13
C LEU A 339 -21.19 -20.24 37.46
N ALA A 340 -21.79 -19.44 38.34
CA ALA A 340 -21.25 -19.15 39.66
C ALA A 340 -21.14 -20.42 40.51
N GLN A 341 -22.20 -21.26 40.52
CA GLN A 341 -22.19 -22.52 41.25
C GLN A 341 -21.14 -23.49 40.68
N ASN A 342 -21.06 -23.59 39.35
CA ASN A 342 -20.07 -24.43 38.67
C ASN A 342 -18.64 -23.99 39.04
N TYR A 343 -18.40 -22.70 39.10
CA TYR A 343 -17.11 -22.14 39.50
C TYR A 343 -16.78 -22.46 40.95
N LEU A 344 -17.71 -22.28 41.88
CA LEU A 344 -17.51 -22.62 43.29
C LEU A 344 -17.16 -24.10 43.49
N ASN A 345 -17.88 -24.99 42.79
CA ASN A 345 -17.64 -26.42 42.85
C ASN A 345 -16.25 -26.82 42.30
N SER A 346 -15.89 -26.26 41.15
CA SER A 346 -14.63 -26.60 40.46
C SER A 346 -13.39 -25.97 41.12
N SER A 347 -13.48 -24.74 41.60
CA SER A 347 -12.37 -24.03 42.23
C SER A 347 -12.13 -24.43 43.67
N GLY A 348 -13.16 -24.88 44.36
CA GLY A 348 -13.16 -25.11 45.79
C GLY A 348 -12.95 -23.83 46.61
N LEU A 349 -13.36 -22.68 46.10
CA LEU A 349 -13.10 -21.37 46.70
C LEU A 349 -13.57 -21.29 48.15
N LEU A 350 -14.82 -21.66 48.43
CA LEU A 350 -15.37 -21.58 49.78
C LEU A 350 -14.80 -22.63 50.72
N THR A 351 -14.37 -23.78 50.23
CA THR A 351 -13.71 -24.83 51.02
C THR A 351 -12.28 -24.43 51.39
N LYS A 352 -11.57 -23.81 50.46
CA LYS A 352 -10.18 -23.37 50.70
C LYS A 352 -10.10 -22.06 51.50
N HIS A 353 -11.10 -21.22 51.37
CA HIS A 353 -11.18 -19.91 52.04
C HIS A 353 -12.55 -19.69 52.68
N PRO A 354 -12.86 -20.50 53.73
CA PRO A 354 -14.15 -20.38 54.39
C PRO A 354 -14.31 -19.00 55.08
N GLY A 355 -15.49 -18.38 54.91
CA GLY A 355 -15.75 -17.06 55.52
C GLY A 355 -14.97 -15.87 54.90
N SER A 356 -14.44 -16.05 53.71
CA SER A 356 -13.77 -14.93 53.01
C SER A 356 -14.73 -13.77 52.75
N ASN A 357 -14.37 -12.56 53.17
CA ASN A 357 -15.13 -11.35 52.94
C ASN A 357 -14.82 -10.67 51.59
N LEU A 358 -14.02 -11.32 50.74
CA LEU A 358 -13.61 -10.77 49.44
C LEU A 358 -14.69 -10.89 48.36
N PHE A 359 -15.76 -11.63 48.62
CA PHE A 359 -16.75 -11.96 47.61
C PHE A 359 -18.17 -11.80 48.11
N ASP A 360 -19.04 -11.22 47.32
CA ASP A 360 -20.47 -11.20 47.48
C ASP A 360 -21.06 -12.31 46.62
N ILE A 361 -21.84 -13.22 47.27
CA ILE A 361 -22.46 -14.33 46.56
C ILE A 361 -23.97 -14.19 46.69
N THR A 362 -24.64 -14.13 45.54
CA THR A 362 -26.09 -14.14 45.44
C THR A 362 -26.57 -15.57 45.19
N TYR A 363 -27.58 -15.99 45.90
CA TYR A 363 -28.15 -17.34 45.79
C TYR A 363 -29.55 -17.30 45.15
N SER A 364 -29.84 -18.28 44.32
CA SER A 364 -31.18 -18.60 43.83
C SER A 364 -31.55 -20.00 44.33
N GLY A 365 -32.31 -20.05 45.40
CA GLY A 365 -32.53 -21.28 46.19
C GLY A 365 -31.21 -21.70 46.86
N ALA A 366 -30.83 -22.95 46.69
CA ALA A 366 -29.58 -23.50 47.24
C ALA A 366 -28.35 -23.31 46.36
N GLN A 367 -28.47 -22.71 45.18
CA GLN A 367 -27.39 -22.57 44.20
C GLN A 367 -26.92 -21.12 44.11
N ALA A 368 -25.61 -20.91 44.04
CA ALA A 368 -25.04 -19.60 43.75
C ALA A 368 -25.37 -19.20 42.33
N SER A 369 -26.11 -18.11 42.17
CA SER A 369 -26.51 -17.53 40.87
C SER A 369 -25.53 -16.46 40.34
N GLU A 370 -24.86 -15.78 41.28
CA GLU A 370 -23.84 -14.76 40.96
C GLU A 370 -22.76 -14.76 42.05
N ILE A 371 -21.55 -14.49 41.66
CA ILE A 371 -20.43 -14.18 42.56
C ILE A 371 -19.67 -12.98 41.98
N LYS A 372 -19.39 -11.98 42.79
CA LYS A 372 -18.62 -10.77 42.42
C LYS A 372 -17.69 -10.38 43.57
N LEU A 373 -16.80 -9.46 43.31
CA LEU A 373 -15.95 -8.86 44.35
C LEU A 373 -16.81 -8.06 45.32
N SER A 374 -16.57 -8.24 46.62
CA SER A 374 -17.05 -7.31 47.65
C SER A 374 -16.23 -6.01 47.61
N PRO A 375 -16.60 -4.96 48.35
CA PRO A 375 -15.76 -3.79 48.54
C PRO A 375 -14.33 -4.13 49.00
N GLU A 376 -14.18 -5.07 49.92
CA GLU A 376 -12.88 -5.53 50.40
C GLU A 376 -12.11 -6.29 49.30
N GLY A 377 -12.82 -7.09 48.51
CA GLY A 377 -12.25 -7.81 47.38
C GLY A 377 -11.73 -6.86 46.28
N VAL A 378 -12.51 -5.82 45.99
CA VAL A 378 -12.11 -4.75 45.06
C VAL A 378 -10.87 -4.01 45.55
N GLN A 379 -10.83 -3.62 46.84
CA GLN A 379 -9.64 -3.00 47.43
C GLN A 379 -8.42 -3.91 47.38
N LYS A 380 -8.60 -5.20 47.72
CA LYS A 380 -7.49 -6.18 47.68
C LYS A 380 -6.96 -6.38 46.27
N ALA A 381 -7.83 -6.49 45.27
CA ALA A 381 -7.44 -6.64 43.88
C ALA A 381 -6.63 -5.40 43.38
N ALA A 382 -7.13 -4.21 43.67
CA ALA A 382 -6.42 -2.96 43.36
C ALA A 382 -5.06 -2.88 44.07
N LEU A 383 -5.01 -3.23 45.37
CA LEU A 383 -3.77 -3.26 46.15
C LEU A 383 -2.72 -4.20 45.55
N LEU A 384 -3.12 -5.43 45.24
CA LEU A 384 -2.21 -6.43 44.69
C LEU A 384 -1.68 -6.03 43.31
N ASP A 385 -2.55 -5.53 42.42
CA ASP A 385 -2.10 -5.05 41.09
C ASP A 385 -1.17 -3.83 41.24
N ASN A 386 -1.48 -2.89 42.12
CA ASN A 386 -0.69 -1.67 42.32
C ASN A 386 0.62 -1.88 43.08
N GLN A 387 0.74 -2.95 43.89
CA GLN A 387 2.02 -3.33 44.52
C GLN A 387 3.10 -3.65 43.46
N GLN A 388 2.68 -4.13 42.31
CA GLN A 388 3.57 -4.49 41.21
C GLN A 388 3.60 -3.45 40.11
N VAL A 389 2.53 -2.66 39.97
CA VAL A 389 2.41 -1.54 39.03
C VAL A 389 2.74 -0.24 39.78
N PHE A 390 4.00 0.00 40.01
CA PHE A 390 4.44 1.20 40.69
C PHE A 390 5.25 2.08 39.72
N GLU A 391 4.90 3.35 39.62
CA GLU A 391 5.56 4.31 38.74
C GLU A 391 5.67 3.82 37.27
N GLY A 392 4.63 3.19 36.75
CA GLY A 392 4.64 2.66 35.39
C GLY A 392 5.56 1.45 35.17
N LYS A 393 5.85 0.68 36.24
CA LYS A 393 6.66 -0.55 36.17
C LYS A 393 5.96 -1.73 36.82
N ILE A 394 6.23 -2.93 36.32
CA ILE A 394 5.89 -4.20 36.97
C ILE A 394 7.18 -5.01 37.19
N ASN A 395 7.47 -5.37 38.43
CA ASN A 395 8.73 -6.04 38.76
C ASN A 395 9.98 -5.32 38.29
N GLY A 396 9.94 -3.97 38.27
CA GLY A 396 11.04 -3.13 37.76
C GLY A 396 11.02 -2.91 36.24
N GLU A 397 10.26 -3.71 35.47
CA GLU A 397 10.14 -3.53 34.03
C GLU A 397 9.09 -2.46 33.69
N PRO A 398 9.42 -1.49 32.82
CA PRO A 398 8.48 -0.46 32.41
C PRO A 398 7.22 -1.04 31.77
N ILE A 399 6.07 -0.52 32.17
CA ILE A 399 4.79 -0.73 31.48
C ILE A 399 4.30 0.62 30.98
N GLY A 400 3.52 0.63 29.93
CA GLY A 400 2.97 1.85 29.39
C GLY A 400 2.71 1.75 27.92
N PHE A 401 2.36 2.89 27.34
CA PHE A 401 2.10 3.00 25.92
C PHE A 401 3.41 3.26 25.18
N ASN A 402 3.67 2.47 24.12
CA ASN A 402 4.82 2.66 23.26
C ASN A 402 4.41 2.56 21.80
N ASN A 403 4.60 3.62 21.04
CA ASN A 403 4.33 3.65 19.60
C ASN A 403 5.39 4.42 18.79
N ASP A 404 6.56 4.70 19.37
CA ASP A 404 7.65 5.34 18.64
C ASP A 404 8.08 4.49 17.42
N SER A 405 8.55 5.17 16.39
CA SER A 405 8.89 4.56 15.11
C SER A 405 10.30 4.91 14.67
N ARG A 406 10.97 3.96 14.03
CA ARG A 406 12.31 4.12 13.43
C ARG A 406 12.38 3.29 12.16
N ASP A 407 12.11 3.92 11.03
CA ASP A 407 12.02 3.24 9.75
C ASP A 407 13.15 3.66 8.83
N TRP A 408 13.59 2.76 7.98
CA TRP A 408 14.53 3.11 6.93
C TRP A 408 14.26 2.35 5.63
N PHE A 409 14.73 2.94 4.54
CA PHE A 409 14.69 2.37 3.19
C PHE A 409 16.01 2.66 2.47
N MET A 410 16.47 1.71 1.68
CA MET A 410 17.55 1.92 0.73
C MET A 410 17.24 1.20 -0.58
N ARG A 411 17.67 1.80 -1.70
CA ARG A 411 17.58 1.21 -3.03
C ARG A 411 18.81 1.56 -3.86
N ALA A 412 19.22 0.61 -4.68
CA ALA A 412 20.17 0.82 -5.77
C ALA A 412 19.57 0.27 -7.07
N LYS A 413 19.62 1.05 -8.14
CA LYS A 413 19.19 0.67 -9.48
C LYS A 413 20.31 0.92 -10.47
N LEU A 414 20.56 -0.06 -11.32
CA LEU A 414 21.54 0.00 -12.41
C LEU A 414 20.80 -0.26 -13.73
N GLU A 415 21.00 0.59 -14.70
CA GLU A 415 20.40 0.47 -16.02
C GLU A 415 21.54 0.39 -17.06
N PHE A 416 21.57 -0.71 -17.79
CA PHE A 416 22.56 -0.95 -18.85
C PHE A 416 21.83 -1.45 -20.10
N LYS A 417 21.73 -0.60 -21.12
CA LYS A 417 20.97 -0.88 -22.35
C LYS A 417 19.56 -1.35 -22.05
N GLU A 418 19.23 -2.57 -22.40
CA GLU A 418 17.92 -3.20 -22.19
C GLU A 418 17.72 -3.83 -20.81
N LEU A 419 18.75 -3.84 -19.97
CA LEU A 419 18.74 -4.48 -18.66
C LEU A 419 18.65 -3.45 -17.54
N THR A 420 17.71 -3.63 -16.64
CA THR A 420 17.62 -2.91 -15.36
C THR A 420 17.76 -3.90 -14.23
N LEU A 421 18.72 -3.67 -13.35
CA LEU A 421 18.90 -4.39 -12.09
C LEU A 421 18.51 -3.48 -10.94
N SER A 422 17.74 -3.98 -10.01
CA SER A 422 17.34 -3.24 -8.82
C SER A 422 17.49 -4.09 -7.57
N PHE A 423 18.00 -3.47 -6.54
CA PHE A 423 18.04 -3.97 -5.18
C PHE A 423 17.34 -2.94 -4.30
N TYR A 424 16.49 -3.35 -3.39
CA TYR A 424 16.03 -2.50 -2.29
C TYR A 424 15.83 -3.32 -1.03
N SER A 425 15.96 -2.63 0.08
CA SER A 425 15.67 -3.16 1.41
C SER A 425 15.07 -2.05 2.27
N TRP A 426 14.10 -2.42 3.12
CA TRP A 426 13.55 -1.52 4.11
C TRP A 426 13.31 -2.26 5.42
N ARG A 427 13.27 -1.50 6.50
CA ARG A 427 12.91 -1.97 7.84
C ARG A 427 11.95 -0.97 8.47
N THR A 428 10.91 -1.49 9.05
CA THR A 428 10.07 -0.76 10.00
C THR A 428 10.36 -1.30 11.40
N ASP A 429 10.53 -0.40 12.36
CA ASP A 429 10.74 -0.71 13.77
C ASP A 429 9.81 0.19 14.57
N GLU A 430 8.63 -0.33 14.88
CA GLU A 430 7.51 0.43 15.39
C GLU A 430 7.09 -0.08 16.77
N GLY A 431 6.51 0.80 17.57
CA GLY A 431 5.87 0.43 18.82
C GLY A 431 4.77 -0.60 18.58
N ALA A 432 4.63 -1.54 19.50
CA ALA A 432 3.71 -2.67 19.31
C ALA A 432 2.33 -2.35 19.90
N THR A 433 1.28 -2.64 19.11
CA THR A 433 -0.07 -2.93 19.55
C THR A 433 -0.93 -1.81 20.17
N PRO A 434 -0.96 -0.58 19.64
CA PRO A 434 -1.84 0.47 20.20
C PRO A 434 -3.34 0.21 20.02
N TRP A 435 -3.74 -0.76 19.20
CA TRP A 435 -5.14 -1.18 19.13
C TRP A 435 -5.60 -2.00 20.34
N TYR A 436 -4.68 -2.53 21.17
CA TYR A 436 -5.04 -3.16 22.44
C TYR A 436 -5.29 -2.12 23.52
N THR A 437 -6.30 -2.37 24.34
CA THR A 437 -6.57 -1.53 25.51
C THR A 437 -5.63 -1.89 26.67
N ASN A 438 -5.57 -1.06 27.67
CA ASN A 438 -4.87 -1.37 28.92
C ASN A 438 -5.50 -2.54 29.71
N LYS A 439 -6.70 -3.01 29.33
CA LYS A 439 -7.38 -4.22 29.86
C LYS A 439 -7.04 -5.48 29.09
N SER A 440 -6.36 -5.34 27.95
CA SER A 440 -5.93 -6.50 27.17
C SER A 440 -4.79 -7.26 27.86
N ARG A 441 -4.75 -8.57 27.65
CA ARG A 441 -3.59 -9.38 28.03
C ARG A 441 -2.30 -8.93 27.33
N LEU A 442 -2.42 -8.50 26.08
CA LEU A 442 -1.30 -8.06 25.25
C LEU A 442 -1.09 -6.54 25.35
N SER A 443 -1.41 -5.95 26.48
CA SER A 443 -1.11 -4.56 26.71
C SER A 443 0.41 -4.37 26.66
N ALA A 444 0.82 -3.43 25.84
CA ALA A 444 2.21 -3.22 25.51
C ALA A 444 2.97 -2.53 26.64
N PRO A 445 3.94 -3.15 27.25
CA PRO A 445 4.95 -2.41 27.97
C PRO A 445 5.79 -1.57 27.00
N ASN A 446 6.46 -0.55 27.56
CA ASN A 446 7.26 0.43 26.80
C ASN A 446 8.34 -0.15 25.88
N PHE A 447 8.69 -1.42 26.03
CA PHE A 447 9.71 -2.09 25.25
C PHE A 447 9.16 -3.01 24.15
N SER A 448 7.84 -3.16 24.04
CA SER A 448 7.25 -3.95 22.95
C SER A 448 7.52 -3.31 21.61
N ARG A 449 8.12 -4.08 20.70
CA ARG A 449 8.49 -3.64 19.35
C ARG A 449 7.98 -4.60 18.32
N TRP A 450 7.56 -4.07 17.18
CA TRP A 450 7.28 -4.86 16.00
C TRP A 450 8.22 -4.44 14.89
N ILE A 451 9.07 -5.36 14.48
CA ILE A 451 10.15 -5.09 13.55
C ILE A 451 9.97 -5.97 12.32
N THR A 452 9.83 -5.33 11.16
CA THR A 452 9.66 -6.02 9.88
C THR A 452 10.73 -5.56 8.91
N THR A 453 11.34 -6.51 8.20
CA THR A 453 12.31 -6.24 7.15
C THR A 453 11.84 -6.89 5.85
N ASN A 454 11.98 -6.19 4.74
CA ASN A 454 11.81 -6.72 3.40
C ASN A 454 13.03 -6.39 2.55
N THR A 455 13.52 -7.39 1.82
CA THR A 455 14.64 -7.21 0.89
C THR A 455 14.28 -7.84 -0.44
N ALA A 456 14.47 -7.10 -1.52
CA ALA A 456 14.17 -7.59 -2.85
C ALA A 456 15.30 -7.27 -3.84
N PHE A 457 15.56 -8.25 -4.71
CA PHE A 457 16.39 -8.10 -5.91
C PHE A 457 15.49 -8.31 -7.12
N SER A 458 15.65 -7.49 -8.14
CA SER A 458 14.92 -7.67 -9.38
C SER A 458 15.78 -7.38 -10.59
N SER A 459 15.44 -8.05 -11.69
CA SER A 459 16.02 -7.87 -13.00
C SER A 459 14.89 -7.69 -14.00
N ILE A 460 14.93 -6.61 -14.77
CA ILE A 460 14.00 -6.35 -15.86
C ILE A 460 14.80 -6.28 -17.15
N TYR A 461 14.53 -7.20 -18.07
CA TYR A 461 15.13 -7.21 -19.39
C TYR A 461 14.07 -6.96 -20.45
N THR A 462 14.29 -5.92 -21.27
CA THR A 462 13.34 -5.53 -22.31
C THR A 462 14.01 -5.65 -23.68
N LYS A 463 13.46 -6.47 -24.57
CA LYS A 463 13.94 -6.61 -25.94
C LYS A 463 12.86 -6.23 -26.95
N ILE A 464 13.18 -5.23 -27.75
CA ILE A 464 12.37 -4.84 -28.89
C ILE A 464 12.94 -5.58 -30.12
N PHE A 465 12.17 -6.54 -30.64
CA PHE A 465 12.56 -7.28 -31.85
C PHE A 465 12.13 -6.55 -33.12
N SER A 466 11.03 -5.84 -33.06
CA SER A 466 10.52 -5.00 -34.14
C SER A 466 9.49 -4.01 -33.57
N GLU A 467 9.02 -3.06 -34.33
CA GLU A 467 7.91 -2.17 -33.95
C GLU A 467 6.64 -2.94 -33.52
N LYS A 468 6.50 -4.19 -33.97
CA LYS A 468 5.34 -5.03 -33.69
C LYS A 468 5.55 -6.03 -32.57
N LEU A 469 6.79 -6.28 -32.13
CA LEU A 469 7.09 -7.35 -31.16
C LEU A 469 8.11 -6.88 -30.13
N GLN A 470 7.66 -6.85 -28.89
CA GLN A 470 8.49 -6.59 -27.70
C GLN A 470 8.34 -7.75 -26.71
N VAL A 471 9.44 -8.15 -26.12
CA VAL A 471 9.49 -9.14 -25.05
C VAL A 471 10.13 -8.51 -23.82
N LEU A 472 9.53 -8.75 -22.66
CA LEU A 472 10.01 -8.28 -21.39
C LEU A 472 10.05 -9.46 -20.42
N ASN A 473 11.16 -9.61 -19.70
CA ASN A 473 11.29 -10.59 -18.63
C ASN A 473 11.57 -9.90 -17.32
N ILE A 474 10.80 -10.23 -16.28
CA ILE A 474 11.00 -9.76 -14.91
C ILE A 474 11.33 -10.96 -14.04
N SER A 475 12.50 -10.95 -13.44
CA SER A 475 12.89 -11.91 -12.41
C SER A 475 13.05 -11.17 -11.09
N SER A 476 12.54 -11.74 -10.01
CA SER A 476 12.73 -11.18 -8.68
C SER A 476 12.97 -12.25 -7.63
N PHE A 477 13.75 -11.88 -6.63
CA PHE A 477 13.94 -12.65 -5.40
C PHE A 477 13.62 -11.73 -4.22
N LYS A 478 12.75 -12.18 -3.34
CA LYS A 478 12.25 -11.41 -2.20
C LYS A 478 12.45 -12.20 -0.91
N ILE A 479 12.88 -11.50 0.13
CA ILE A 479 12.96 -11.99 1.49
C ILE A 479 12.06 -11.10 2.35
N HIS A 480 11.22 -11.72 3.14
CA HIS A 480 10.39 -11.06 4.13
C HIS A 480 10.63 -11.66 5.51
N GLU A 481 10.92 -10.81 6.49
CA GLU A 481 11.33 -11.22 7.82
C GLU A 481 10.61 -10.41 8.90
N ILE A 482 10.11 -11.08 9.91
CA ILE A 482 9.83 -10.50 11.21
C ILE A 482 11.09 -10.72 12.04
N ASP A 483 11.78 -9.64 12.37
CA ASP A 483 13.08 -9.64 13.04
C ASP A 483 12.98 -10.26 14.43
N GLY A 484 14.00 -10.99 14.86
CA GLY A 484 14.03 -11.68 16.14
C GLY A 484 14.01 -10.78 17.37
N GLY A 485 14.19 -9.48 17.20
CA GLY A 485 13.96 -8.48 18.25
C GLY A 485 12.49 -8.09 18.44
N THR A 486 11.60 -8.56 17.52
CA THR A 486 10.15 -8.33 17.64
C THR A 486 9.62 -8.99 18.89
N ASN A 487 9.00 -8.21 19.77
CA ASN A 487 8.49 -8.73 21.00
C ASN A 487 7.13 -8.15 21.36
N LEU A 488 6.37 -8.97 22.10
CA LEU A 488 5.11 -8.59 22.72
C LEU A 488 5.17 -8.96 24.19
N ALA A 489 4.80 -8.04 25.04
CA ALA A 489 4.65 -8.34 26.44
C ALA A 489 3.20 -8.63 26.79
N SER A 490 3.01 -9.53 27.73
CA SER A 490 1.72 -9.91 28.28
C SER A 490 1.67 -9.59 29.76
N TYR A 491 0.64 -8.88 30.18
CA TYR A 491 0.32 -8.64 31.57
C TYR A 491 -0.79 -9.59 32.02
N SER A 492 -0.66 -10.19 33.20
CA SER A 492 -1.68 -11.01 33.84
C SER A 492 -1.90 -10.54 35.28
N GLY A 493 -3.10 -10.10 35.56
CA GLY A 493 -3.52 -9.58 36.84
C GLY A 493 -5.04 -9.59 37.00
N TYR A 494 -5.55 -8.90 38.01
CA TYR A 494 -6.99 -8.81 38.30
C TYR A 494 -7.69 -7.83 37.36
N TYR A 495 -7.09 -6.70 37.07
CA TYR A 495 -7.66 -5.66 36.21
C TYR A 495 -8.07 -6.16 34.82
N ASN A 496 -7.30 -7.07 34.25
CA ASN A 496 -7.61 -7.64 32.94
C ASN A 496 -8.31 -9.01 33.02
N ALA A 497 -8.77 -9.40 34.21
CA ALA A 497 -9.47 -10.66 34.50
C ALA A 497 -8.70 -11.92 34.06
N ARG A 498 -7.38 -11.90 34.11
CA ARG A 498 -6.53 -13.07 33.87
C ARG A 498 -6.36 -13.94 35.14
N TYR A 499 -6.52 -13.30 36.27
CA TYR A 499 -6.57 -14.01 37.55
C TYR A 499 -8.01 -14.20 37.98
N THR A 500 -8.23 -15.25 38.72
CA THR A 500 -9.53 -15.69 39.17
C THR A 500 -9.83 -15.17 40.59
N LEU A 501 -11.05 -15.35 41.03
CA LEU A 501 -11.43 -15.11 42.46
C LEU A 501 -10.59 -15.95 43.41
N LEU A 502 -10.26 -17.20 43.05
CA LEU A 502 -9.37 -18.04 43.86
C LEU A 502 -7.94 -17.50 43.90
N ASP A 503 -7.42 -16.99 42.82
CA ASP A 503 -6.11 -16.33 42.81
C ASP A 503 -6.09 -15.12 43.74
N LEU A 504 -7.19 -14.32 43.78
CA LEU A 504 -7.33 -13.20 44.70
C LEU A 504 -7.35 -13.64 46.16
N ALA A 505 -8.11 -14.71 46.47
CA ALA A 505 -8.14 -15.28 47.82
C ALA A 505 -6.75 -15.73 48.24
N ASN A 506 -5.98 -16.33 47.35
CA ASN A 506 -4.58 -16.74 47.57
C ASN A 506 -3.57 -15.57 47.60
N GLY A 507 -3.98 -14.33 47.28
CA GLY A 507 -3.08 -13.19 47.25
C GLY A 507 -2.03 -13.24 46.12
N ARG A 508 -2.36 -13.84 44.98
CA ARG A 508 -1.47 -13.98 43.84
C ARG A 508 -1.10 -12.62 43.24
N LEU A 509 0.20 -12.36 43.08
CA LEU A 509 0.71 -11.13 42.49
C LEU A 509 0.63 -11.16 40.98
N PRO A 510 0.39 -10.00 40.33
CA PRO A 510 0.39 -9.90 38.87
C PRO A 510 1.76 -10.22 38.27
N THR A 511 1.76 -10.66 37.03
CA THR A 511 2.98 -11.04 36.30
C THR A 511 3.02 -10.43 34.90
N THR A 512 4.22 -10.17 34.44
CA THR A 512 4.53 -9.81 33.05
C THR A 512 5.38 -10.89 32.43
N THR A 513 5.11 -11.20 31.17
CA THR A 513 5.95 -12.11 30.37
C THR A 513 6.20 -11.49 29.02
N THR A 514 7.44 -11.52 28.54
CA THR A 514 7.82 -11.07 27.20
C THR A 514 7.97 -12.29 26.30
N GLN A 515 7.45 -12.18 25.10
CA GLN A 515 7.57 -13.18 24.06
C GLN A 515 8.18 -12.53 22.83
N TYR A 516 9.32 -13.02 22.42
CA TYR A 516 9.96 -12.66 21.16
C TYR A 516 9.39 -13.52 20.03
N ASN A 517 9.30 -12.95 18.82
CA ASN A 517 8.74 -13.60 17.67
C ASN A 517 9.67 -13.40 16.47
N TYR A 518 9.96 -14.48 15.77
CA TYR A 518 10.75 -14.47 14.55
C TYR A 518 10.00 -15.20 13.43
N ARG A 519 10.13 -14.71 12.20
CA ARG A 519 9.57 -15.38 11.03
C ARG A 519 10.35 -14.98 9.78
N TYR A 520 10.66 -15.97 8.96
CA TYR A 520 11.38 -15.79 7.71
C TYR A 520 10.65 -16.47 6.55
N SER A 521 10.51 -15.76 5.43
CA SER A 521 9.94 -16.31 4.20
C SER A 521 10.66 -15.72 2.99
N ASN A 522 10.74 -16.48 1.91
CA ASN A 522 11.33 -15.99 0.67
C ASN A 522 10.56 -16.49 -0.55
N GLN A 523 10.75 -15.79 -1.67
CA GLN A 523 10.10 -16.10 -2.93
C GLN A 523 11.01 -15.77 -4.11
N ILE A 524 11.07 -16.68 -5.08
CA ILE A 524 11.57 -16.42 -6.42
C ILE A 524 10.37 -16.31 -7.35
N ARG A 525 10.36 -15.28 -8.19
CA ARG A 525 9.36 -15.04 -9.19
C ARG A 525 10.01 -14.74 -10.53
N ASN A 526 9.46 -15.31 -11.61
CA ASN A 526 9.79 -14.94 -12.98
C ASN A 526 8.50 -14.70 -13.76
N GLU A 527 8.48 -13.62 -14.53
CA GLU A 527 7.39 -13.29 -15.43
C GLU A 527 7.93 -12.94 -16.81
N LEU A 528 7.53 -13.71 -17.81
CA LEU A 528 7.78 -13.43 -19.22
C LEU A 528 6.57 -12.75 -19.81
N ARG A 529 6.74 -11.61 -20.45
CA ARG A 529 5.68 -10.83 -21.13
C ARG A 529 6.02 -10.70 -22.60
N VAL A 530 5.01 -10.86 -23.45
CA VAL A 530 5.10 -10.67 -24.89
C VAL A 530 4.04 -9.64 -25.30
N PHE A 531 4.48 -8.58 -25.93
CA PHE A 531 3.62 -7.56 -26.54
C PHE A 531 3.74 -7.68 -28.04
N TRP A 532 2.61 -7.98 -28.68
CA TRP A 532 2.55 -8.18 -30.12
C TRP A 532 1.44 -7.36 -30.76
N THR A 533 1.81 -6.49 -31.71
CA THR A 533 0.90 -5.63 -32.46
C THR A 533 0.89 -6.06 -33.92
N PRO A 534 0.19 -7.18 -34.28
CA PRO A 534 0.20 -7.70 -35.65
C PRO A 534 -0.34 -6.72 -36.67
N THR A 535 -1.30 -5.90 -36.27
CA THR A 535 -1.88 -4.83 -37.08
C THR A 535 -2.08 -3.57 -36.25
N PRO A 536 -2.19 -2.37 -36.85
CA PRO A 536 -2.46 -1.13 -36.14
C PRO A 536 -3.76 -1.12 -35.29
N LYS A 537 -4.65 -2.09 -35.53
CA LYS A 537 -5.94 -2.23 -34.86
C LYS A 537 -5.96 -3.31 -33.77
N LEU A 538 -4.91 -4.10 -33.63
CA LEU A 538 -4.89 -5.26 -32.77
C LEU A 538 -3.59 -5.32 -31.97
N ASP A 539 -3.71 -5.20 -30.64
CA ASP A 539 -2.63 -5.43 -29.68
C ASP A 539 -2.93 -6.67 -28.85
N ILE A 540 -1.92 -7.51 -28.66
CA ILE A 540 -1.97 -8.72 -27.84
C ILE A 540 -0.88 -8.61 -26.77
N SER A 541 -1.27 -8.68 -25.51
CA SER A 541 -0.36 -8.74 -24.36
C SER A 541 -0.53 -10.08 -23.68
N SER A 542 0.49 -10.94 -23.69
CA SER A 542 0.44 -12.26 -23.07
C SER A 542 1.60 -12.42 -22.09
N GLY A 543 1.42 -13.24 -21.09
CA GLY A 543 2.51 -13.55 -20.17
C GLY A 543 2.35 -14.86 -19.44
N LEU A 544 3.50 -15.38 -19.05
CA LEU A 544 3.67 -16.56 -18.22
C LEU A 544 4.40 -16.12 -16.94
N GLU A 545 3.83 -16.45 -15.80
CA GLU A 545 4.38 -16.16 -14.48
C GLU A 545 4.59 -17.45 -13.70
N VAL A 546 5.72 -17.58 -13.05
CA VAL A 546 6.06 -18.70 -12.16
C VAL A 546 6.58 -18.15 -10.85
N ARG A 547 6.11 -18.70 -9.73
CA ARG A 547 6.58 -18.38 -8.39
C ARG A 547 6.92 -19.65 -7.64
N ALA A 548 8.00 -19.58 -6.88
CA ALA A 548 8.39 -20.60 -5.91
C ALA A 548 8.68 -19.93 -4.58
N SER A 549 7.91 -20.28 -3.56
CA SER A 549 7.98 -19.64 -2.24
C SER A 549 8.35 -20.66 -1.17
N TYR A 550 9.22 -20.24 -0.25
CA TYR A 550 9.42 -20.89 1.05
C TYR A 550 8.75 -20.05 2.10
N ILE A 551 7.78 -20.61 2.79
CA ILE A 551 6.91 -19.91 3.74
C ILE A 551 7.07 -20.53 5.11
N GLN A 552 7.33 -19.70 6.11
CA GLN A 552 7.17 -20.04 7.50
C GLN A 552 5.81 -19.51 7.97
N GLY A 553 4.83 -20.41 8.13
CA GLY A 553 3.46 -20.05 8.46
C GLY A 553 3.28 -19.51 9.88
N ASP A 554 4.05 -20.01 10.84
CA ASP A 554 4.03 -19.61 12.25
C ASP A 554 5.30 -18.88 12.66
N TYR A 555 5.19 -18.10 13.76
CA TYR A 555 6.36 -17.53 14.40
C TYR A 555 7.16 -18.59 15.14
N ILE A 556 8.48 -18.49 15.08
CA ILE A 556 9.35 -19.03 16.10
C ILE A 556 9.23 -18.11 17.31
N ARG A 557 8.94 -18.67 18.47
CA ARG A 557 8.70 -17.93 19.71
C ARG A 557 9.78 -18.27 20.73
N SER A 558 10.26 -17.26 21.42
CA SER A 558 11.30 -17.40 22.43
C SER A 558 11.04 -16.46 23.61
N ALA A 559 11.53 -16.83 24.80
CA ALA A 559 11.58 -15.93 25.95
C ALA A 559 12.70 -14.88 25.82
N LEU A 560 13.68 -15.11 24.95
CA LEU A 560 14.83 -14.23 24.70
C LEU A 560 14.86 -13.77 23.23
N PRO A 561 15.54 -12.66 22.91
CA PRO A 561 15.72 -12.20 21.51
C PRO A 561 16.36 -13.29 20.65
N PHE A 562 16.00 -13.33 19.37
CA PHE A 562 16.54 -14.29 18.41
C PHE A 562 17.29 -13.57 17.28
N PRO A 563 18.46 -14.06 16.86
CA PRO A 563 19.29 -15.01 17.60
C PRO A 563 19.82 -14.38 18.88
N ASP A 564 20.10 -15.19 19.88
CA ASP A 564 20.86 -14.73 21.02
C ASP A 564 22.33 -14.41 20.63
N GLU A 565 23.15 -13.95 21.56
CA GLU A 565 24.56 -13.60 21.28
C GLU A 565 25.38 -14.78 20.74
N THR A 566 24.91 -16.01 20.94
CA THR A 566 25.54 -17.26 20.46
C THR A 566 24.93 -17.75 19.14
N GLY A 567 23.84 -17.14 18.68
CA GLY A 567 23.10 -17.54 17.48
C GLY A 567 22.11 -18.68 17.72
N TYR A 568 21.84 -19.04 18.96
CA TYR A 568 20.88 -20.10 19.33
C TYR A 568 19.55 -19.51 19.84
N ILE A 569 18.47 -20.25 19.59
CA ILE A 569 17.17 -19.99 20.18
C ILE A 569 17.15 -20.70 21.54
N VAL A 570 17.06 -19.91 22.63
CA VAL A 570 16.89 -20.43 23.98
C VAL A 570 15.39 -20.47 24.28
N ASP A 571 14.91 -21.59 24.79
CA ASP A 571 13.50 -21.82 25.15
C ASP A 571 12.52 -21.57 23.98
N SER A 572 12.87 -22.01 22.78
CA SER A 572 11.99 -21.88 21.63
C SER A 572 10.70 -22.67 21.82
N ILE A 573 9.59 -21.97 21.84
CA ILE A 573 8.25 -22.56 21.75
C ILE A 573 7.89 -22.61 20.27
N VAL A 574 8.22 -23.71 19.64
CA VAL A 574 7.69 -24.15 18.34
C VAL A 574 7.37 -23.04 17.35
N GLY A 575 8.24 -22.88 16.39
CA GLY A 575 7.87 -22.30 15.13
C GLY A 575 7.64 -23.42 14.16
N GLY A 576 6.71 -23.34 13.29
CA GLY A 576 6.96 -24.27 12.31
C GLY A 576 5.99 -24.81 11.39
N ASN A 577 5.12 -24.24 10.77
CA ASN A 577 4.50 -24.71 9.54
C ASN A 577 5.35 -24.25 8.33
N ASN A 578 6.54 -24.82 8.17
CA ASN A 578 7.37 -24.53 7.02
C ASN A 578 6.90 -25.33 5.82
N TYR A 579 6.61 -24.67 4.71
CA TYR A 579 6.15 -25.33 3.49
C TYR A 579 6.63 -24.58 2.24
N ARG A 580 6.50 -25.25 1.11
CA ARG A 580 6.81 -24.67 -0.20
C ARG A 580 5.53 -24.54 -1.00
N SER A 581 5.35 -23.38 -1.62
CA SER A 581 4.28 -23.08 -2.55
C SER A 581 4.84 -22.86 -3.95
N TYR A 582 4.11 -23.35 -4.95
CA TYR A 582 4.41 -23.14 -6.35
C TYR A 582 3.17 -22.57 -7.03
N ASP A 583 3.36 -21.47 -7.73
CA ASP A 583 2.31 -20.81 -8.48
C ASP A 583 2.72 -20.69 -9.94
N ILE A 584 1.77 -20.93 -10.81
CA ILE A 584 1.90 -20.69 -12.24
C ILE A 584 0.69 -19.89 -12.71
N GLY A 585 0.94 -18.84 -13.49
CA GLY A 585 -0.09 -17.98 -14.06
C GLY A 585 0.14 -17.79 -15.54
N LEU A 586 -0.87 -18.06 -16.36
CA LEU A 586 -0.86 -17.78 -17.79
C LEU A 586 -1.96 -16.77 -18.09
N TYR A 587 -1.62 -15.67 -18.77
CA TYR A 587 -2.61 -14.67 -19.14
C TYR A 587 -2.44 -14.18 -20.57
N SER A 588 -3.54 -13.72 -21.14
CA SER A 588 -3.55 -12.99 -22.39
C SER A 588 -4.64 -11.93 -22.39
N GLN A 589 -4.31 -10.76 -22.89
CA GLN A 589 -5.23 -9.66 -23.11
C GLN A 589 -5.17 -9.22 -24.57
N LEU A 590 -6.31 -9.18 -25.21
CA LEU A 590 -6.51 -8.75 -26.58
C LEU A 590 -7.14 -7.36 -26.53
N THR A 591 -6.56 -6.40 -27.24
CA THR A 591 -7.10 -5.05 -27.43
C THR A 591 -7.36 -4.86 -28.91
N TYR A 592 -8.62 -4.67 -29.28
CA TYR A 592 -9.05 -4.51 -30.67
C TYR A 592 -9.73 -3.15 -30.87
N GLN A 593 -9.22 -2.38 -31.83
CA GLN A 593 -9.74 -1.06 -32.18
C GLN A 593 -10.31 -1.11 -33.59
N PRO A 594 -11.55 -1.60 -33.78
CA PRO A 594 -12.18 -1.69 -35.11
C PRO A 594 -12.37 -0.31 -35.77
N LEU A 595 -12.67 0.69 -34.91
CA LEU A 595 -12.95 2.08 -35.31
C LEU A 595 -12.14 3.02 -34.43
N SER A 596 -11.76 4.19 -34.94
CA SER A 596 -10.95 5.16 -34.19
C SER A 596 -11.57 5.61 -32.84
N TYR A 597 -12.87 5.50 -32.73
CA TYR A 597 -13.67 5.86 -31.56
C TYR A 597 -14.13 4.69 -30.70
N LEU A 598 -13.82 3.46 -31.07
CA LEU A 598 -14.23 2.25 -30.33
C LEU A 598 -13.05 1.31 -30.10
N LYS A 599 -12.76 1.05 -28.83
CA LYS A 599 -11.73 0.11 -28.38
C LYS A 599 -12.40 -0.99 -27.55
N LEU A 600 -12.17 -2.22 -27.89
CA LEU A 600 -12.67 -3.42 -27.20
C LEU A 600 -11.50 -4.17 -26.58
N VAL A 601 -11.67 -4.62 -25.35
CA VAL A 601 -10.63 -5.36 -24.63
C VAL A 601 -11.24 -6.64 -24.06
N ALA A 602 -10.56 -7.76 -24.29
CA ALA A 602 -10.88 -9.05 -23.69
C ALA A 602 -9.61 -9.64 -23.07
N GLY A 603 -9.67 -10.04 -21.83
CA GLY A 603 -8.57 -10.64 -21.11
C GLY A 603 -8.99 -11.91 -20.38
N LEU A 604 -8.05 -12.83 -20.25
CA LEU A 604 -8.23 -14.09 -19.53
C LEU A 604 -6.93 -14.45 -18.82
N ARG A 605 -7.04 -14.90 -17.57
CA ARG A 605 -5.92 -15.45 -16.81
C ARG A 605 -6.32 -16.75 -16.15
N LEU A 606 -5.43 -17.72 -16.25
CA LEU A 606 -5.48 -18.99 -15.55
C LEU A 606 -4.33 -19.04 -14.53
N ASP A 607 -4.67 -19.23 -13.27
CA ASP A 607 -3.70 -19.42 -12.18
C ASP A 607 -3.86 -20.82 -11.60
N ASP A 608 -2.76 -21.49 -11.27
CA ASP A 608 -2.73 -22.75 -10.54
C ASP A 608 -1.72 -22.65 -9.40
N ASN A 609 -2.15 -22.98 -8.20
CA ASN A 609 -1.29 -22.98 -7.00
C ASN A 609 -1.26 -24.37 -6.37
N ARG A 610 -0.05 -24.83 -6.09
CA ARG A 610 0.22 -26.12 -5.44
C ARG A 610 1.07 -25.93 -4.19
N ILE A 611 0.58 -26.48 -3.09
CA ILE A 611 1.32 -26.59 -1.83
C ILE A 611 1.58 -28.06 -1.57
N ARG A 612 2.83 -28.42 -1.29
CA ARG A 612 3.22 -29.80 -1.03
C ARG A 612 2.39 -30.38 0.13
N ASN A 613 1.75 -31.50 -0.11
CA ASN A 613 0.99 -32.38 0.78
C ASN A 613 -0.47 -32.03 1.06
N ASN A 614 -0.99 -30.82 0.84
CA ASN A 614 -2.39 -30.55 1.14
C ASN A 614 -2.96 -29.26 0.57
N GLY A 615 -2.83 -29.01 -0.71
CA GLY A 615 -3.69 -27.95 -1.10
C GLY A 615 -3.05 -26.87 -1.96
N GLY A 616 -3.15 -25.66 -1.63
CA GLY A 616 -3.17 -24.52 -2.50
C GLY A 616 -4.61 -24.28 -2.92
N TYR A 617 -4.86 -23.24 -3.69
CA TYR A 617 -6.21 -22.93 -4.16
C TYR A 617 -6.58 -23.70 -5.45
N GLY A 618 -5.69 -24.54 -6.00
CA GLY A 618 -5.91 -25.22 -7.25
C GLY A 618 -5.95 -24.27 -8.43
N THR A 619 -6.83 -24.53 -9.39
CA THR A 619 -6.92 -23.77 -10.64
C THR A 619 -8.04 -22.73 -10.57
N VAL A 620 -7.73 -21.47 -10.92
CA VAL A 620 -8.68 -20.34 -10.93
C VAL A 620 -8.60 -19.61 -12.27
N LEU A 621 -9.78 -19.32 -12.85
CA LEU A 621 -9.93 -18.57 -14.09
C LEU A 621 -10.50 -17.18 -13.83
N ASN A 622 -9.89 -16.14 -14.40
CA ASN A 622 -10.30 -14.76 -14.24
C ASN A 622 -10.48 -14.06 -15.60
N PRO A 623 -11.73 -13.94 -16.07
CA PRO A 623 -12.06 -13.17 -17.27
C PRO A 623 -12.17 -11.67 -16.98
N ARG A 624 -11.94 -10.88 -18.03
CA ARG A 624 -12.16 -9.43 -18.08
C ARG A 624 -12.63 -9.01 -19.45
N LEU A 625 -13.60 -8.10 -19.49
CA LEU A 625 -14.10 -7.49 -20.71
C LEU A 625 -14.19 -5.97 -20.51
N ALA A 626 -13.84 -5.19 -21.50
CA ALA A 626 -14.07 -3.76 -21.48
C ALA A 626 -14.36 -3.20 -22.88
N ALA A 627 -15.17 -2.15 -22.91
CA ALA A 627 -15.42 -1.37 -24.10
C ALA A 627 -15.17 0.13 -23.78
N ILE A 628 -14.47 0.81 -24.66
CA ILE A 628 -14.17 2.23 -24.55
C ILE A 628 -14.70 2.91 -25.80
N TYR A 629 -15.61 3.86 -25.61
CA TYR A 629 -16.21 4.63 -26.69
C TYR A 629 -15.89 6.11 -26.54
N THR A 630 -15.20 6.69 -27.52
CA THR A 630 -14.79 8.09 -27.53
C THR A 630 -15.63 8.88 -28.54
N LYS A 631 -16.31 9.93 -28.06
CA LYS A 631 -17.10 10.84 -28.91
C LYS A 631 -16.86 12.30 -28.53
N GLY A 632 -16.09 13.00 -29.33
CA GLY A 632 -15.74 14.41 -29.04
C GLY A 632 -14.99 14.53 -27.69
N LYS A 633 -15.59 15.26 -26.77
CA LYS A 633 -15.04 15.49 -25.42
C LYS A 633 -15.35 14.37 -24.42
N PHE A 634 -16.11 13.35 -24.81
CA PHE A 634 -16.60 12.29 -23.93
C PHE A 634 -15.86 10.98 -24.18
N ILE A 635 -15.49 10.32 -23.11
CA ILE A 635 -14.96 8.95 -23.12
C ILE A 635 -15.82 8.12 -22.18
N PHE A 636 -16.58 7.18 -22.74
CA PHE A 636 -17.39 6.24 -21.99
C PHE A 636 -16.63 4.91 -21.88
N LYS A 637 -16.65 4.32 -20.70
CA LYS A 637 -16.08 3.00 -20.47
C LYS A 637 -17.11 2.10 -19.80
N GLY A 638 -17.23 0.86 -20.28
CA GLY A 638 -17.95 -0.22 -19.61
C GLY A 638 -16.95 -1.34 -19.33
N ILE A 639 -16.91 -1.83 -18.10
CA ILE A 639 -15.91 -2.82 -17.66
C ILE A 639 -16.62 -3.91 -16.86
N TYR A 640 -16.34 -5.15 -17.20
CA TYR A 640 -16.61 -6.32 -16.38
C TYR A 640 -15.29 -6.99 -16.06
N ALA A 641 -15.01 -7.21 -14.79
CA ALA A 641 -13.77 -7.83 -14.36
C ALA A 641 -14.01 -8.75 -13.15
N THR A 642 -13.25 -9.84 -13.10
CA THR A 642 -13.23 -10.74 -11.97
C THR A 642 -11.85 -10.74 -11.32
N ALA A 643 -11.81 -11.03 -10.04
CA ALA A 643 -10.59 -11.31 -9.34
C ALA A 643 -10.80 -12.34 -8.24
N PHE A 644 -9.69 -12.88 -7.78
CA PHE A 644 -9.67 -13.75 -6.63
C PHE A 644 -8.55 -13.34 -5.67
N LYS A 645 -8.74 -13.66 -4.41
CA LYS A 645 -7.73 -13.57 -3.39
C LYS A 645 -7.63 -14.89 -2.67
N ASP A 646 -6.47 -15.51 -2.68
CA ASP A 646 -6.27 -16.69 -1.84
C ASP A 646 -6.31 -16.32 -0.36
N ALA A 647 -6.82 -17.22 0.47
CA ALA A 647 -6.65 -17.07 1.90
C ALA A 647 -5.16 -16.98 2.21
N SER A 648 -4.77 -16.00 3.03
CA SER A 648 -3.36 -15.83 3.34
C SER A 648 -2.80 -17.09 4.02
N ASN A 649 -1.49 -17.28 3.90
CA ASN A 649 -0.80 -18.38 4.55
C ASN A 649 -1.02 -18.39 6.07
N LEU A 650 -1.15 -17.18 6.65
CA LEU A 650 -1.51 -17.02 8.06
C LEU A 650 -2.92 -17.53 8.37
N GLN A 651 -3.88 -17.36 7.46
CA GLN A 651 -5.26 -17.81 7.65
C GLN A 651 -5.38 -19.35 7.51
N LYS A 652 -4.64 -19.92 6.56
CA LYS A 652 -4.65 -21.36 6.29
C LYS A 652 -3.82 -22.16 7.29
N TYR A 653 -2.63 -21.70 7.62
CA TYR A 653 -1.62 -22.51 8.30
C TYR A 653 -1.09 -21.91 9.61
N GLY A 654 -1.36 -20.61 9.86
CA GLY A 654 -0.94 -19.98 11.11
C GLY A 654 -1.68 -20.55 12.30
N THR A 655 -0.97 -21.01 13.30
CA THR A 655 -1.53 -21.52 14.56
C THR A 655 -1.27 -20.55 15.69
N ALA A 656 -2.28 -20.30 16.47
CA ALA A 656 -2.20 -19.63 17.77
C ALA A 656 -3.24 -20.29 18.68
N PRO A 657 -2.94 -21.49 19.24
CA PRO A 657 -3.94 -22.36 19.86
C PRO A 657 -4.81 -21.68 20.92
N ASP A 658 -4.24 -20.74 21.66
CA ASP A 658 -4.92 -19.91 22.65
C ASP A 658 -5.84 -18.83 22.05
N ARG A 659 -5.82 -18.62 20.75
CA ARG A 659 -6.59 -17.56 20.05
C ARG A 659 -7.33 -18.05 18.85
N ARG A 660 -6.76 -19.00 18.09
CA ARG A 660 -7.23 -19.32 16.75
C ARG A 660 -6.72 -20.68 16.27
N LEU A 661 -7.59 -21.43 15.61
CA LEU A 661 -7.23 -22.59 14.81
C LEU A 661 -6.90 -22.18 13.38
N ASN A 662 -6.03 -22.95 12.73
CA ASN A 662 -5.80 -22.87 11.29
C ASN A 662 -6.99 -23.47 10.51
N ASN A 663 -7.09 -23.12 9.23
CA ASN A 663 -8.06 -23.72 8.32
C ASN A 663 -7.45 -23.92 6.92
N PRO A 664 -6.75 -25.04 6.68
CA PRO A 664 -6.11 -25.31 5.38
C PRO A 664 -7.08 -25.45 4.22
N THR A 665 -8.37 -25.69 4.50
CA THR A 665 -9.41 -25.95 3.49
C THR A 665 -10.10 -24.69 2.97
N LEU A 666 -9.66 -23.49 3.40
CA LEU A 666 -10.22 -22.23 2.95
C LEU A 666 -10.12 -22.10 1.42
N LEU A 667 -11.26 -21.84 0.81
CA LEU A 667 -11.33 -21.48 -0.61
C LEU A 667 -10.98 -20.02 -0.84
N PRO A 668 -10.51 -19.65 -2.04
CA PRO A 668 -10.28 -18.26 -2.38
C PRO A 668 -11.55 -17.41 -2.31
N GLU A 669 -11.41 -16.18 -1.79
CA GLU A 669 -12.43 -15.15 -1.97
C GLU A 669 -12.49 -14.77 -3.46
N ARG A 670 -13.69 -14.47 -3.96
CA ARG A 670 -13.92 -14.06 -5.34
C ARG A 670 -14.69 -12.75 -5.39
N VAL A 671 -14.41 -11.95 -6.39
CA VAL A 671 -15.15 -10.73 -6.71
C VAL A 671 -15.50 -10.68 -8.19
N GLN A 672 -16.71 -10.23 -8.47
CA GLN A 672 -17.18 -9.85 -9.80
C GLN A 672 -17.54 -8.36 -9.72
N ASN A 673 -17.01 -7.56 -10.60
CA ASN A 673 -17.25 -6.11 -10.60
C ASN A 673 -17.70 -5.68 -11.99
N THR A 674 -18.81 -4.94 -12.02
CA THR A 674 -19.30 -4.23 -13.20
C THR A 674 -19.16 -2.74 -12.96
N GLU A 675 -18.59 -2.04 -13.92
CA GLU A 675 -18.30 -0.62 -13.81
C GLU A 675 -18.65 0.11 -15.11
N VAL A 676 -19.26 1.28 -14.96
CA VAL A 676 -19.51 2.22 -16.05
C VAL A 676 -18.93 3.57 -15.65
N SER A 677 -18.15 4.18 -16.56
CA SER A 677 -17.59 5.50 -16.31
C SER A 677 -17.72 6.41 -17.51
N VAL A 678 -17.75 7.71 -17.22
CA VAL A 678 -17.68 8.79 -18.20
C VAL A 678 -16.59 9.75 -17.78
N ASN A 679 -15.68 10.06 -18.71
CA ASN A 679 -14.70 11.11 -18.56
C ASN A 679 -15.02 12.20 -19.59
N MET A 680 -15.04 13.44 -19.14
CA MET A 680 -15.40 14.59 -19.97
C MET A 680 -14.36 15.70 -19.79
N ARG A 681 -13.77 16.10 -20.87
CA ARG A 681 -12.89 17.26 -20.93
C ARG A 681 -13.67 18.44 -21.50
N LEU A 682 -14.20 19.27 -20.61
CA LEU A 682 -15.06 20.42 -20.97
C LEU A 682 -14.27 21.52 -21.67
N SER A 683 -13.10 21.84 -21.14
CA SER A 683 -12.12 22.78 -21.76
C SER A 683 -10.69 22.24 -21.59
N LYS A 684 -9.70 23.01 -21.99
CA LYS A 684 -8.27 22.67 -21.72
C LYS A 684 -7.97 22.67 -20.22
N GLU A 685 -8.68 23.52 -19.48
CA GLU A 685 -8.48 23.81 -18.06
C GLU A 685 -9.34 22.91 -17.17
N PHE A 686 -10.51 22.42 -17.65
CA PHE A 686 -11.51 21.76 -16.81
C PHE A 686 -11.86 20.36 -17.30
N SER A 687 -11.68 19.38 -16.41
CA SER A 687 -12.09 17.99 -16.62
C SER A 687 -12.95 17.48 -15.46
N ILE A 688 -13.88 16.60 -15.78
CA ILE A 688 -14.71 15.88 -14.83
C ILE A 688 -14.77 14.40 -15.21
N SER A 689 -14.89 13.55 -14.21
CA SER A 689 -15.16 12.14 -14.40
C SER A 689 -16.20 11.64 -13.40
N ALA A 690 -16.94 10.64 -13.79
CA ALA A 690 -17.87 9.93 -12.92
C ALA A 690 -17.78 8.42 -13.20
N VAL A 691 -17.87 7.63 -12.13
CA VAL A 691 -17.80 6.17 -12.16
C VAL A 691 -18.90 5.62 -11.29
N ALA A 692 -19.70 4.71 -11.80
CA ALA A 692 -20.64 3.89 -11.04
C ALA A 692 -20.14 2.43 -11.09
N TYR A 693 -20.15 1.75 -9.95
CA TYR A 693 -19.67 0.38 -9.83
C TYR A 693 -20.60 -0.48 -8.97
N ASN A 694 -20.63 -1.77 -9.26
CA ASN A 694 -21.25 -2.80 -8.44
C ASN A 694 -20.30 -3.99 -8.34
N ALA A 695 -19.90 -4.31 -7.13
CA ALA A 695 -18.99 -5.42 -6.81
C ALA A 695 -19.71 -6.46 -5.94
N GLU A 696 -19.67 -7.70 -6.36
CA GLU A 696 -20.24 -8.85 -5.65
C GLU A 696 -19.10 -9.75 -5.17
N TYR A 697 -19.06 -9.98 -3.87
CA TYR A 697 -18.04 -10.76 -3.20
C TYR A 697 -18.64 -12.10 -2.72
N SER A 698 -17.90 -13.16 -2.92
CA SER A 698 -18.27 -14.50 -2.46
C SER A 698 -17.11 -15.19 -1.75
N ASN A 699 -17.41 -16.16 -0.89
CA ASN A 699 -16.45 -16.84 -0.02
C ASN A 699 -15.65 -15.85 0.86
N VAL A 700 -16.27 -14.77 1.28
CA VAL A 700 -15.62 -13.77 2.13
C VAL A 700 -15.11 -14.44 3.40
N ILE A 701 -13.82 -14.28 3.68
CA ILE A 701 -13.17 -14.93 4.83
C ILE A 701 -13.28 -14.02 6.05
N GLY A 702 -13.86 -14.53 7.10
CA GLY A 702 -13.96 -13.90 8.41
C GLY A 702 -13.63 -14.86 9.53
N THR A 703 -13.80 -14.40 10.76
CA THR A 703 -13.56 -15.20 11.97
C THR A 703 -14.88 -15.73 12.51
N ALA A 704 -14.97 -17.03 12.71
CA ALA A 704 -16.09 -17.69 13.37
C ALA A 704 -15.62 -18.41 14.65
N GLN A 705 -16.50 -18.53 15.63
CA GLN A 705 -16.25 -19.34 16.82
C GLN A 705 -16.54 -20.81 16.52
N VAL A 706 -15.60 -21.68 16.87
CA VAL A 706 -15.74 -23.13 16.77
C VAL A 706 -15.54 -23.75 18.14
N GLN A 707 -16.35 -24.75 18.45
CA GLN A 707 -16.26 -25.47 19.70
C GLN A 707 -15.14 -26.51 19.64
N LEU A 708 -14.28 -26.54 20.64
CA LEU A 708 -13.24 -27.55 20.80
C LEU A 708 -13.82 -28.82 21.46
N PRO A 709 -13.13 -29.97 21.33
CA PRO A 709 -13.58 -31.22 21.94
C PRO A 709 -13.78 -31.16 23.46
N ASN A 710 -13.08 -30.24 24.14
CA ASN A 710 -13.21 -30.00 25.56
C ASN A 710 -14.39 -29.10 25.95
N GLY A 711 -15.23 -28.72 24.99
CA GLY A 711 -16.40 -27.85 25.15
C GLY A 711 -16.10 -26.34 25.15
N THR A 712 -14.85 -25.93 25.16
CA THR A 712 -14.48 -24.51 25.06
C THR A 712 -14.57 -23.99 23.60
N PHE A 713 -14.67 -22.69 23.42
CA PHE A 713 -14.72 -22.06 22.11
C PHE A 713 -13.41 -21.36 21.77
N THR A 714 -13.01 -21.45 20.51
CA THR A 714 -11.90 -20.69 19.95
C THR A 714 -12.28 -20.13 18.58
N ASN A 715 -11.49 -19.19 18.06
CA ASN A 715 -11.74 -18.63 16.75
C ASN A 715 -11.11 -19.48 15.64
N GLN A 716 -11.75 -19.50 14.47
CA GLN A 716 -11.21 -20.07 13.24
C GLN A 716 -11.59 -19.19 12.07
N PHE A 717 -10.69 -19.06 11.07
CA PHE A 717 -11.07 -18.43 9.82
C PHE A 717 -11.98 -19.35 9.01
N GLN A 718 -13.10 -18.80 8.56
CA GLN A 718 -14.11 -19.52 7.78
C GLN A 718 -14.71 -18.62 6.71
N PRO A 719 -15.29 -19.17 5.63
CA PRO A 719 -16.11 -18.39 4.73
C PRO A 719 -17.36 -17.92 5.49
N ILE A 720 -17.57 -16.61 5.57
CA ILE A 720 -18.65 -15.96 6.34
C ILE A 720 -19.77 -15.41 5.46
N GLY A 721 -19.75 -15.69 4.16
CA GLY A 721 -20.87 -15.35 3.31
C GLY A 721 -20.57 -14.55 2.07
N LYS A 722 -21.60 -13.83 1.61
CA LYS A 722 -21.59 -13.00 0.41
C LYS A 722 -21.83 -11.53 0.78
N GLN A 723 -21.14 -10.65 0.07
CA GLN A 723 -21.28 -9.22 0.24
C GLN A 723 -21.50 -8.55 -1.11
N SER A 724 -22.23 -7.43 -1.14
CA SER A 724 -22.32 -6.58 -2.31
C SER A 724 -22.00 -5.14 -1.94
N ILE A 725 -21.34 -4.44 -2.85
CA ILE A 725 -21.02 -3.03 -2.66
C ILE A 725 -21.28 -2.31 -3.97
N TRP A 726 -22.28 -1.45 -3.98
CA TRP A 726 -22.42 -0.51 -5.07
C TRP A 726 -21.99 0.89 -4.63
N GLY A 727 -21.50 1.67 -5.57
CA GLY A 727 -21.07 3.02 -5.29
C GLY A 727 -20.94 3.90 -6.51
N VAL A 728 -20.80 5.18 -6.24
CA VAL A 728 -20.54 6.22 -7.25
C VAL A 728 -19.35 7.06 -6.79
N GLN A 729 -18.46 7.32 -7.71
CA GLN A 729 -17.33 8.23 -7.52
C GLN A 729 -17.40 9.34 -8.55
N GLY A 730 -17.07 10.55 -8.15
CA GLY A 730 -16.92 11.69 -9.05
C GLY A 730 -15.60 12.38 -8.79
N GLU A 731 -15.03 12.96 -9.83
CA GLU A 731 -13.81 13.74 -9.77
C GLU A 731 -13.93 14.97 -10.66
N ALA A 732 -13.37 16.08 -10.21
CA ALA A 732 -13.23 17.29 -11.00
C ALA A 732 -11.84 17.87 -10.80
N SER A 733 -11.26 18.38 -11.88
CA SER A 733 -10.00 19.12 -11.84
C SER A 733 -10.09 20.37 -12.71
N TYR A 734 -9.56 21.46 -12.16
CA TYR A 734 -9.48 22.75 -12.85
C TYR A 734 -8.08 23.30 -12.72
N ARG A 735 -7.45 23.59 -13.86
CA ARG A 735 -6.10 24.13 -13.90
C ARG A 735 -6.03 25.30 -14.88
N VAL A 736 -5.64 26.45 -14.37
CA VAL A 736 -5.41 27.66 -15.19
C VAL A 736 -4.22 28.40 -14.63
N ASP A 737 -3.24 28.68 -15.49
CA ASP A 737 -1.99 29.40 -15.17
C ASP A 737 -1.36 28.92 -13.85
N ARG A 738 -1.45 29.74 -12.79
CA ARG A 738 -0.88 29.53 -11.46
C ARG A 738 -1.84 28.86 -10.47
N PHE A 739 -3.07 28.56 -10.89
CA PHE A 739 -4.09 28.00 -10.03
C PHE A 739 -4.46 26.60 -10.47
N ASN A 740 -4.48 25.67 -9.52
CA ASN A 740 -4.93 24.31 -9.71
C ASN A 740 -5.88 23.92 -8.58
N ALA A 741 -7.09 23.53 -8.89
CA ALA A 741 -8.07 23.02 -7.94
C ALA A 741 -8.52 21.62 -8.35
N TRP A 742 -8.76 20.78 -7.38
CA TRP A 742 -9.23 19.42 -7.56
C TRP A 742 -10.24 19.05 -6.48
N GLY A 743 -11.09 18.12 -6.80
CA GLY A 743 -12.00 17.55 -5.84
C GLY A 743 -12.51 16.21 -6.30
N ASN A 744 -12.82 15.34 -5.35
CA ASN A 744 -13.46 14.07 -5.61
C ASN A 744 -14.44 13.73 -4.49
N PHE A 745 -15.38 12.85 -4.80
CA PHE A 745 -16.29 12.29 -3.82
C PHE A 745 -16.52 10.80 -4.07
N THR A 746 -16.95 10.13 -3.04
CA THR A 746 -17.35 8.72 -3.09
C THR A 746 -18.60 8.51 -2.24
N VAL A 747 -19.59 7.86 -2.84
CA VAL A 747 -20.76 7.31 -2.15
C VAL A 747 -20.66 5.80 -2.22
N THR A 748 -20.82 5.09 -1.10
CA THR A 748 -20.80 3.63 -1.06
C THR A 748 -21.94 3.06 -0.24
N ASN A 749 -22.44 1.91 -0.65
CA ASN A 749 -23.45 1.15 0.10
C ASN A 749 -23.04 -0.32 0.20
N PRO A 750 -22.25 -0.67 1.20
CA PRO A 750 -21.81 -2.04 1.45
C PRO A 750 -22.89 -2.83 2.22
N LYS A 751 -23.23 -4.03 1.74
CA LYS A 751 -24.26 -4.88 2.29
C LYS A 751 -23.81 -6.34 2.43
N ASP A 752 -24.07 -6.92 3.56
CA ASP A 752 -24.05 -8.37 3.77
C ASP A 752 -25.34 -8.94 3.20
N GLN A 753 -25.22 -9.81 2.22
CA GLN A 753 -26.38 -10.37 1.50
C GLN A 753 -27.05 -11.52 2.24
N GLU A 754 -26.35 -12.18 3.16
CA GLU A 754 -26.94 -13.29 3.91
C GLU A 754 -27.81 -12.81 5.08
N ASN A 755 -27.37 -11.75 5.76
CA ASN A 755 -28.06 -11.20 6.92
C ASN A 755 -28.95 -9.98 6.57
N ASP A 756 -28.89 -9.48 5.35
CA ASP A 756 -29.56 -8.26 4.92
C ASP A 756 -29.16 -7.00 5.72
N LEU A 757 -27.96 -7.01 6.27
CA LEU A 757 -27.42 -5.95 7.12
C LEU A 757 -26.39 -5.11 6.36
N ARG A 758 -26.29 -3.85 6.78
CA ARG A 758 -25.18 -3.00 6.34
C ARG A 758 -23.86 -3.51 6.96
N ILE A 759 -22.81 -3.50 6.17
CA ILE A 759 -21.46 -3.79 6.68
C ILE A 759 -21.02 -2.61 7.56
N SER A 760 -20.44 -2.92 8.72
CA SER A 760 -20.00 -1.94 9.71
C SER A 760 -18.82 -1.09 9.26
N ASP A 761 -18.62 0.02 9.94
CA ASP A 761 -17.41 0.86 9.98
C ASP A 761 -17.16 1.69 8.70
N ILE A 762 -17.96 1.53 7.68
CA ILE A 762 -17.82 2.22 6.39
C ILE A 762 -18.64 3.51 6.38
N ALA A 763 -18.01 4.62 6.00
CA ALA A 763 -18.71 5.87 5.75
C ALA A 763 -19.54 5.79 4.46
N ASP A 764 -20.77 6.35 4.49
CA ASP A 764 -21.62 6.38 3.30
C ASP A 764 -21.13 7.35 2.24
N PHE A 765 -20.51 8.43 2.68
CA PHE A 765 -20.05 9.53 1.87
C PHE A 765 -18.69 10.01 2.32
N MET A 766 -17.80 10.24 1.36
CA MET A 766 -16.50 10.86 1.55
C MET A 766 -16.25 11.87 0.43
N CYS A 767 -15.54 12.95 0.75
CA CYS A 767 -15.22 13.99 -0.22
C CYS A 767 -13.85 14.58 0.10
N ASN A 768 -13.02 14.72 -0.93
CA ASN A 768 -11.72 15.38 -0.81
C ASN A 768 -11.73 16.58 -1.77
N VAL A 769 -11.20 17.69 -1.32
CA VAL A 769 -11.07 18.92 -2.11
C VAL A 769 -9.72 19.55 -1.85
N GLY A 770 -9.17 20.20 -2.84
CA GLY A 770 -7.92 20.93 -2.65
C GLY A 770 -7.69 21.99 -3.72
N ALA A 771 -6.89 22.97 -3.35
CA ALA A 771 -6.46 24.02 -4.25
C ALA A 771 -4.99 24.37 -4.01
N ASN A 772 -4.30 24.61 -5.10
CA ASN A 772 -2.91 25.02 -5.12
C ASN A 772 -2.79 26.34 -5.88
N TYR A 773 -2.10 27.30 -5.30
CA TYR A 773 -1.90 28.62 -5.89
C TYR A 773 -0.43 29.05 -5.81
N GLU A 774 0.16 29.30 -6.97
CA GLU A 774 1.49 29.91 -7.09
C GLU A 774 1.37 31.42 -6.95
N VAL A 775 1.41 31.91 -5.72
CA VAL A 775 1.29 33.35 -5.37
C VAL A 775 2.35 34.17 -6.11
N THR A 776 3.55 33.66 -6.18
CA THR A 776 4.65 34.14 -6.99
C THR A 776 5.40 32.95 -7.61
N PRO A 777 6.30 33.13 -8.59
CA PRO A 777 7.12 32.04 -9.12
C PRO A 777 7.97 31.30 -8.05
N LYS A 778 8.10 31.86 -6.86
CA LYS A 778 8.83 31.27 -5.75
C LYS A 778 7.95 30.81 -4.60
N LEU A 779 6.72 31.28 -4.50
CA LEU A 779 5.84 31.00 -3.37
C LEU A 779 4.60 30.24 -3.81
N ASN A 780 4.49 28.99 -3.37
CA ASN A 780 3.37 28.10 -3.60
C ASN A 780 2.61 27.87 -2.28
N VAL A 781 1.28 27.92 -2.34
CA VAL A 781 0.36 27.63 -1.24
C VAL A 781 -0.60 26.55 -1.69
N ASN A 782 -0.71 25.49 -0.89
CA ASN A 782 -1.70 24.44 -1.04
C ASN A 782 -2.62 24.40 0.18
N LEU A 783 -3.90 24.19 -0.08
CA LEU A 783 -4.91 23.92 0.94
C LEU A 783 -5.72 22.71 0.48
N SER A 784 -5.89 21.71 1.34
CA SER A 784 -6.73 20.56 1.08
C SER A 784 -7.63 20.22 2.26
N GLY A 785 -8.72 19.52 1.99
CA GLY A 785 -9.67 19.10 2.99
C GLY A 785 -10.27 17.74 2.68
N ASN A 786 -10.37 16.91 3.71
CA ASN A 786 -10.92 15.56 3.66
C ASN A 786 -12.14 15.48 4.57
N TYR A 787 -13.31 15.30 3.99
CA TYR A 787 -14.54 15.06 4.72
C TYR A 787 -14.92 13.59 4.69
N VAL A 788 -15.16 13.02 5.86
CA VAL A 788 -15.64 11.65 6.03
C VAL A 788 -16.97 11.69 6.76
N GLY A 789 -17.99 11.11 6.16
CA GLY A 789 -19.35 11.03 6.71
C GLY A 789 -19.45 10.14 7.94
N ALA A 790 -20.61 10.18 8.57
CA ALA A 790 -20.91 9.34 9.72
C ALA A 790 -20.79 7.85 9.39
N ARG A 791 -20.39 7.05 10.37
CA ARG A 791 -20.25 5.60 10.24
C ARG A 791 -21.16 4.90 11.23
N LYS A 792 -21.81 3.83 10.77
CA LYS A 792 -22.52 2.91 11.66
C LYS A 792 -21.58 1.75 12.00
N THR A 793 -21.59 1.33 13.28
CA THR A 793 -20.84 0.19 13.78
C THR A 793 -21.61 -0.47 14.91
N GLY A 794 -21.25 -1.68 15.34
CA GLY A 794 -21.92 -2.39 16.43
C GLY A 794 -23.28 -2.96 16.06
N ALA A 795 -24.24 -2.83 16.97
CA ALA A 795 -25.57 -3.42 16.84
C ALA A 795 -26.30 -2.94 15.56
N GLY A 796 -26.94 -3.87 14.86
CA GLY A 796 -27.67 -3.58 13.60
C GLY A 796 -26.78 -3.49 12.36
N THR A 797 -25.50 -3.84 12.48
CA THR A 797 -24.55 -3.98 11.37
C THR A 797 -23.97 -5.38 11.30
N SER A 798 -23.45 -5.75 10.13
CA SER A 798 -22.70 -6.99 9.93
C SER A 798 -21.22 -6.78 10.20
N GLY A 799 -20.55 -7.76 10.83
CA GLY A 799 -19.10 -7.84 10.99
C GLY A 799 -18.51 -6.96 12.09
N SER A 800 -19.31 -6.41 13.00
CA SER A 800 -18.80 -5.63 14.12
C SER A 800 -19.41 -6.05 15.46
N ARG A 801 -18.56 -6.10 16.48
CA ARG A 801 -18.95 -6.27 17.90
C ARG A 801 -18.73 -5.00 18.72
N ASN A 802 -18.41 -3.90 18.04
CA ASN A 802 -18.10 -2.63 18.68
C ASN A 802 -19.28 -2.14 19.50
N PRO A 803 -19.14 -1.85 20.81
CA PRO A 803 -20.22 -1.29 21.62
C PRO A 803 -20.59 0.15 21.23
N ILE A 804 -19.68 0.89 20.59
CA ILE A 804 -20.02 2.17 19.97
C ILE A 804 -20.80 1.89 18.70
N THR A 805 -21.99 2.45 18.57
CA THR A 805 -22.89 2.16 17.44
C THR A 805 -22.80 3.17 16.30
N ARG A 806 -22.16 4.31 16.53
CA ARG A 806 -22.01 5.39 15.55
C ARG A 806 -20.75 6.21 15.82
N PHE A 807 -20.11 6.63 14.74
CA PHE A 807 -19.08 7.69 14.73
C PHE A 807 -19.61 8.90 13.96
N ASP A 808 -19.36 10.07 14.52
CA ASP A 808 -19.73 11.33 13.89
C ASP A 808 -18.87 11.65 12.68
N PRO A 809 -19.39 12.44 11.71
CA PRO A 809 -18.61 12.88 10.57
C PRO A 809 -17.52 13.88 11.02
N TYR A 810 -16.48 13.96 10.24
CA TYR A 810 -15.40 14.92 10.48
C TYR A 810 -14.86 15.55 9.20
N LEU A 811 -14.27 16.73 9.35
CA LEU A 811 -13.53 17.43 8.30
C LEU A 811 -12.12 17.73 8.82
N ILE A 812 -11.12 17.28 8.07
CA ILE A 812 -9.71 17.57 8.28
C ILE A 812 -9.24 18.52 7.19
N MET A 813 -8.54 19.58 7.58
CA MET A 813 -7.94 20.52 6.64
C MET A 813 -6.42 20.50 6.81
N ASP A 814 -5.71 20.44 5.67
CA ASP A 814 -4.26 20.45 5.60
C ASP A 814 -3.76 21.64 4.78
N ALA A 815 -2.59 22.16 5.14
CA ALA A 815 -1.97 23.28 4.43
C ALA A 815 -0.49 23.01 4.18
N ALA A 816 -0.01 23.39 2.99
CA ALA A 816 1.42 23.40 2.67
C ALA A 816 1.82 24.74 2.05
N LEU A 817 2.93 25.31 2.54
CA LEU A 817 3.53 26.52 2.04
C LEU A 817 4.96 26.20 1.59
N THR A 818 5.25 26.38 0.30
CA THR A 818 6.57 26.10 -0.27
C THR A 818 7.19 27.39 -0.80
N TYR A 819 8.35 27.72 -0.29
CA TYR A 819 9.17 28.82 -0.81
C TYR A 819 10.34 28.23 -1.60
N GLN A 820 10.26 28.32 -2.92
CA GLN A 820 11.21 27.71 -3.86
C GLN A 820 12.46 28.57 -4.06
N ASN A 821 13.60 27.91 -4.27
CA ASN A 821 14.85 28.54 -4.65
C ASN A 821 15.24 29.73 -3.76
N ILE A 822 15.25 29.53 -2.43
CA ILE A 822 15.84 30.49 -1.47
C ILE A 822 17.31 30.73 -1.84
N LEU A 823 18.01 29.62 -2.06
CA LEU A 823 19.29 29.53 -2.72
C LEU A 823 19.11 28.62 -3.94
N GLN A 824 20.01 28.70 -4.91
CA GLN A 824 19.95 27.84 -6.09
C GLN A 824 19.87 26.36 -5.68
N GLY A 825 18.78 25.69 -6.04
CA GLY A 825 18.52 24.29 -5.71
C GLY A 825 18.10 24.01 -4.26
N LEU A 826 17.76 25.04 -3.47
CA LEU A 826 17.30 24.91 -2.09
C LEU A 826 15.94 25.58 -1.91
N SER A 827 14.96 24.84 -1.40
CA SER A 827 13.62 25.32 -1.09
C SER A 827 13.24 24.99 0.36
N LEU A 828 12.33 25.77 0.94
CA LEU A 828 11.74 25.49 2.26
C LEU A 828 10.26 25.18 2.11
N GLN A 829 9.77 24.24 2.90
CA GLN A 829 8.36 23.88 2.95
C GLN A 829 7.89 23.77 4.40
N LEU A 830 6.81 24.49 4.71
CA LEU A 830 6.04 24.34 5.94
C LEU A 830 4.79 23.53 5.61
N THR A 831 4.50 22.50 6.39
CA THR A 831 3.23 21.77 6.32
C THR A 831 2.53 21.78 7.66
N VAL A 832 1.21 21.86 7.62
CA VAL A 832 0.33 21.78 8.78
C VAL A 832 -0.77 20.78 8.45
N ASN A 833 -0.68 19.60 9.01
CA ASN A 833 -1.75 18.60 8.91
C ASN A 833 -2.76 18.83 10.04
N ASN A 834 -4.04 18.62 9.77
CA ASN A 834 -5.14 18.90 10.69
C ASN A 834 -5.07 20.33 11.24
N LEU A 835 -5.14 21.30 10.35
CA LEU A 835 -4.97 22.73 10.61
C LEU A 835 -5.84 23.24 11.81
N PHE A 836 -7.08 22.76 11.92
CA PHE A 836 -8.01 23.17 12.96
C PHE A 836 -7.92 22.33 14.23
N ASN A 837 -6.97 21.39 14.31
CA ASN A 837 -6.80 20.49 15.44
C ASN A 837 -8.07 19.70 15.79
N THR A 838 -8.81 19.31 14.76
CA THR A 838 -10.03 18.50 14.89
C THR A 838 -9.70 17.18 15.58
N GLU A 839 -10.48 16.84 16.60
CA GLU A 839 -10.43 15.51 17.21
C GLU A 839 -11.34 14.57 16.43
N TYR A 840 -10.77 13.45 15.98
CA TYR A 840 -11.52 12.47 15.21
C TYR A 840 -11.03 11.06 15.47
N PHE A 841 -11.90 10.10 15.21
CA PHE A 841 -11.68 8.70 15.52
C PHE A 841 -11.98 7.83 14.32
N PHE A 842 -11.18 6.80 14.16
CA PHE A 842 -11.52 5.68 13.29
C PHE A 842 -12.18 4.58 14.13
N PRO A 843 -13.13 3.81 13.61
CA PRO A 843 -13.66 2.64 14.31
C PRO A 843 -12.55 1.68 14.72
N GLY A 844 -12.72 1.06 15.87
CA GLY A 844 -11.76 0.05 16.33
C GLY A 844 -11.61 -1.06 15.31
N ILE A 845 -10.39 -1.49 15.12
CA ILE A 845 -10.04 -2.58 14.19
C ILE A 845 -10.32 -3.95 14.79
N ARG A 846 -10.41 -4.97 13.92
CA ARG A 846 -10.68 -6.35 14.32
C ARG A 846 -12.03 -6.46 15.06
N GLU A 847 -12.08 -7.21 16.12
CA GLU A 847 -13.31 -7.39 16.92
C GLU A 847 -13.30 -6.41 18.10
N ALA A 848 -13.38 -5.12 17.83
CA ALA A 848 -13.40 -4.07 18.84
C ALA A 848 -14.50 -4.32 19.89
N ASP A 849 -14.10 -4.50 21.15
CA ASP A 849 -14.97 -4.84 22.27
C ASP A 849 -14.84 -3.89 23.47
N ASN A 850 -14.01 -2.86 23.32
CA ASN A 850 -13.60 -1.91 24.36
C ASN A 850 -12.94 -2.55 25.59
N ARG A 851 -12.62 -3.82 25.51
CA ARG A 851 -11.94 -4.57 26.57
C ARG A 851 -10.59 -5.10 26.10
N THR A 852 -10.59 -5.90 25.04
CA THR A 852 -9.34 -6.41 24.44
C THR A 852 -8.85 -5.46 23.35
N PHE A 853 -9.76 -5.04 22.49
CA PHE A 853 -9.48 -4.12 21.39
C PHE A 853 -10.23 -2.81 21.60
N ALA A 854 -9.54 -1.70 21.37
CA ALA A 854 -10.14 -0.38 21.49
C ALA A 854 -11.35 -0.23 20.56
N SER A 855 -12.46 0.30 21.07
CA SER A 855 -13.68 0.55 20.30
C SER A 855 -13.51 1.67 19.28
N GLN A 856 -12.59 2.58 19.54
CA GLN A 856 -12.24 3.70 18.68
C GLN A 856 -10.72 3.91 18.69
N LEU A 857 -10.18 4.31 17.57
CA LEU A 857 -8.76 4.65 17.42
C LEU A 857 -8.64 6.16 17.22
N PRO A 858 -8.09 6.90 18.19
CA PRO A 858 -7.80 8.32 18.02
C PRO A 858 -6.86 8.52 16.85
N GLN A 859 -7.17 9.48 16.02
CA GLN A 859 -6.35 9.85 14.89
C GLN A 859 -5.49 11.06 15.22
N GLU A 860 -4.50 11.32 14.39
CA GLU A 860 -3.48 12.33 14.58
C GLU A 860 -4.11 13.73 14.73
N ARG A 861 -3.72 14.42 15.78
CA ARG A 861 -4.07 15.82 16.02
C ARG A 861 -3.22 16.70 15.09
N ARG A 862 -3.30 18.04 15.26
CA ARG A 862 -2.52 18.96 14.44
C ARG A 862 -1.02 18.67 14.53
N ALA A 863 -0.44 18.41 13.35
CA ALA A 863 0.99 18.18 13.19
C ALA A 863 1.60 19.27 12.29
N ILE A 864 2.66 19.90 12.76
CA ILE A 864 3.37 20.95 12.05
C ILE A 864 4.77 20.42 11.73
N SER A 865 5.22 20.58 10.50
CA SER A 865 6.59 20.24 10.12
C SER A 865 7.22 21.26 9.18
N VAL A 866 8.52 21.44 9.31
CA VAL A 866 9.35 22.27 8.44
C VAL A 866 10.32 21.36 7.71
N GLY A 867 10.37 21.53 6.40
CA GLY A 867 11.22 20.74 5.50
C GLY A 867 12.12 21.63 4.66
N MET A 868 13.33 21.14 4.44
CA MET A 868 14.28 21.67 3.47
C MET A 868 14.35 20.71 2.29
N LEU A 869 14.05 21.19 1.08
CA LEU A 869 14.10 20.42 -0.15
C LEU A 869 15.32 20.85 -0.95
N VAL A 870 16.06 19.87 -1.43
CA VAL A 870 17.32 20.06 -2.17
C VAL A 870 17.17 19.48 -3.56
N HIS A 871 17.57 20.25 -4.58
CA HIS A 871 17.65 19.82 -5.95
C HIS A 871 18.91 20.38 -6.59
N LEU A 872 20.00 19.61 -6.51
CA LEU A 872 21.31 19.98 -7.06
C LEU A 872 21.49 19.32 -8.43
N ARG A 873 21.77 20.15 -9.42
CA ARG A 873 21.93 19.77 -10.81
C ARG A 873 23.35 20.01 -11.31
#